data_6236b25eeb7f8804234bb0cb09ec44e8
#
_entry.id   6236b25eeb7f8804234bb0cb09ec44e8
#
_cell.length_a   1.000
_cell.length_b   1.000
_cell.length_c   1.000
_cell.angle_alpha   90.00
_cell.angle_beta   90.00
_cell.angle_gamma   90.00
#
_symmetry.space_group_name_H-M   'P 1'
#
loop_
_entity.id
_entity.type
_entity.pdbx_description
1 polymer ?
#
loop_
_entity_poly.entity_id
_entity_poly.type
_entity_poly.pdbx_seq_one_letter_code
_entity_poly.pdbx_strand_id
1 'polypeptide(L)'
;MKFKHMFSPIQIGPMTVKNRFVVPPMGNNFAKTDGTWSDESVAYYAERAKGQFGLITIEATVVHKGAKGGPRKPCLYDDNSIESLKKITDACHAEGAKISIQLQNAGPEGNAKNAGAPIQAATSIAAADGRDIPEAVPTEQVYELIKGYGDAAVRAMKGGADAVEIHMAHGYLVNSFMSPRTNKRVDEFGGNFENRMRFSRLIVEEVKKRTEGKIAVLARINSTEDMFGGLDNHDMCAIASYLEDCGVDGLHVSRAVHLKDEYMWAPTGIHGGFSAELVANIKNCVSVPVITVGRYTEPQFAEQMVKLGKADLVAFGRQSLADPHTPEKAQEERLEDMTPCIACLQGCVANMYAGKPLCCLVNPVLGREVEGLPKAEKAKKVYVIGGGVAGMCAAFTAKRRGHDVTLFEATDKLGGNMRLAAYPPGKGDITGMIRSYIVKCEKAGVNIKMNTKVTAQMLKEDTPDTVILATGAETLVLPFIKGIENPDIVYGVDCLEGTRPVGHKVLVVGGGMVGAETADFLAEQGHEVAIIEMRDAIGPDVIHEHRIFLMEAFEKYGIKQITSAAVSEIFSDGVSYKNAADKSDETIYEARGFDTVVLSMGFSSRYTHRDGQNVVYDFAEELKDIVPEVHMVGDAVRARRALDATKEAYEVALNL
;
A
#
# COMPACT_ATOMS: atom_id res chain seq x y z
N MET A 1 -13.91 -26.49 -11.89
CA MET A 1 -13.70 -25.08 -11.48
C MET A 1 -13.63 -25.03 -9.96
N LYS A 2 -12.48 -24.68 -9.44
CA LYS A 2 -12.11 -24.71 -8.01
C LYS A 2 -12.82 -23.60 -7.20
N PHE A 3 -13.11 -22.45 -7.81
CA PHE A 3 -13.70 -21.26 -7.18
C PHE A 3 -15.10 -20.96 -7.73
N LYS A 4 -16.01 -21.93 -7.67
CA LYS A 4 -17.31 -21.84 -8.31
C LYS A 4 -18.23 -20.73 -7.76
N HIS A 5 -18.11 -20.38 -6.47
CA HIS A 5 -18.91 -19.31 -5.87
C HIS A 5 -18.39 -17.94 -6.30
N MET A 6 -17.06 -17.73 -6.30
CA MET A 6 -16.45 -16.50 -6.78
C MET A 6 -16.71 -16.24 -8.27
N PHE A 7 -16.83 -17.28 -9.10
CA PHE A 7 -17.14 -17.14 -10.53
C PHE A 7 -18.63 -17.27 -10.88
N SER A 8 -19.53 -17.31 -9.89
CA SER A 8 -20.95 -17.22 -10.15
C SER A 8 -21.39 -15.78 -10.36
N PRO A 9 -22.27 -15.49 -11.33
CA PRO A 9 -22.80 -14.15 -11.53
C PRO A 9 -23.68 -13.70 -10.37
N ILE A 10 -23.88 -12.39 -10.27
CA ILE A 10 -24.78 -11.79 -9.26
C ILE A 10 -25.49 -10.57 -9.82
N GLN A 11 -26.75 -10.38 -9.41
CA GLN A 11 -27.55 -9.21 -9.74
C GLN A 11 -27.37 -8.13 -8.66
N ILE A 12 -27.12 -6.88 -9.07
CA ILE A 12 -27.07 -5.69 -8.20
C ILE A 12 -27.93 -4.61 -8.86
N GLY A 13 -29.12 -4.35 -8.34
CA GLY A 13 -30.08 -3.48 -9.00
C GLY A 13 -30.30 -3.91 -10.47
N PRO A 14 -30.18 -2.99 -11.44
CA PRO A 14 -30.39 -3.30 -12.87
C PRO A 14 -29.18 -4.00 -13.53
N MET A 15 -28.01 -4.10 -12.88
CA MET A 15 -26.82 -4.69 -13.50
C MET A 15 -26.56 -6.13 -13.07
N THR A 16 -26.11 -6.97 -14.02
CA THR A 16 -25.58 -8.31 -13.75
C THR A 16 -24.06 -8.28 -13.81
N VAL A 17 -23.40 -8.67 -12.72
CA VAL A 17 -21.92 -8.78 -12.61
C VAL A 17 -21.50 -10.22 -12.90
N LYS A 18 -20.53 -10.42 -13.81
CA LYS A 18 -20.14 -11.76 -14.32
C LYS A 18 -19.51 -12.69 -13.27
N ASN A 19 -18.91 -12.13 -12.22
CA ASN A 19 -18.29 -12.86 -11.11
C ASN A 19 -18.24 -11.97 -9.86
N ARG A 20 -17.71 -12.47 -8.74
CA ARG A 20 -17.73 -11.80 -7.44
C ARG A 20 -16.43 -11.13 -7.05
N PHE A 21 -15.49 -10.99 -7.98
CA PHE A 21 -14.25 -10.23 -7.80
C PHE A 21 -14.49 -8.76 -8.06
N VAL A 22 -14.16 -7.91 -7.07
CA VAL A 22 -14.36 -6.46 -7.14
C VAL A 22 -13.04 -5.72 -7.00
N VAL A 23 -12.83 -4.68 -7.83
CA VAL A 23 -11.83 -3.65 -7.58
C VAL A 23 -12.51 -2.52 -6.81
N PRO A 24 -12.14 -2.25 -5.54
CA PRO A 24 -12.73 -1.15 -4.78
C PRO A 24 -12.20 0.20 -5.26
N PRO A 25 -12.86 1.31 -4.93
CA PRO A 25 -12.38 2.65 -5.27
C PRO A 25 -11.09 2.95 -4.51
N MET A 26 -10.01 3.20 -5.24
CA MET A 26 -8.70 3.54 -4.70
C MET A 26 -8.15 4.78 -5.38
N GLY A 27 -7.90 5.84 -4.61
CA GLY A 27 -7.26 7.05 -5.13
C GLY A 27 -5.91 6.71 -5.75
N ASN A 28 -5.73 6.99 -7.04
CA ASN A 28 -4.52 6.61 -7.78
C ASN A 28 -3.65 7.80 -8.21
N ASN A 29 -4.20 9.03 -8.16
CA ASN A 29 -3.54 10.25 -8.59
C ASN A 29 -3.09 10.23 -10.08
N PHE A 30 -3.76 9.46 -10.95
CA PHE A 30 -3.52 9.49 -12.41
C PHE A 30 -4.38 10.54 -13.12
N ALA A 31 -5.50 11.00 -12.51
CA ALA A 31 -6.31 12.05 -13.09
C ALA A 31 -5.52 13.35 -13.31
N LYS A 32 -5.92 14.14 -14.29
CA LYS A 32 -5.35 15.45 -14.55
C LYS A 32 -5.78 16.47 -13.50
N THR A 33 -5.10 17.58 -13.40
CA THR A 33 -5.40 18.65 -12.44
C THR A 33 -6.73 19.35 -12.71
N ASP A 34 -7.19 19.33 -13.97
CA ASP A 34 -8.51 19.85 -14.39
C ASP A 34 -9.69 18.96 -13.96
N GLY A 35 -9.41 17.76 -13.43
CA GLY A 35 -10.42 16.80 -12.97
C GLY A 35 -10.86 15.78 -14.02
N THR A 36 -10.28 15.78 -15.21
CA THR A 36 -10.51 14.76 -16.25
C THR A 36 -9.61 13.54 -16.03
N TRP A 37 -10.04 12.36 -16.50
CA TRP A 37 -9.20 11.17 -16.48
C TRP A 37 -8.15 11.22 -17.59
N SER A 38 -6.95 10.75 -17.27
CA SER A 38 -5.83 10.65 -18.24
C SER A 38 -5.83 9.30 -18.97
N ASP A 39 -4.94 9.14 -19.96
CA ASP A 39 -4.77 7.85 -20.64
C ASP A 39 -4.18 6.78 -19.69
N GLU A 40 -3.37 7.19 -18.71
CA GLU A 40 -2.90 6.29 -17.63
C GLU A 40 -4.08 5.78 -16.80
N SER A 41 -5.08 6.64 -16.51
CA SER A 41 -6.31 6.19 -15.84
C SER A 41 -7.05 5.16 -16.68
N VAL A 42 -7.18 5.38 -17.98
CA VAL A 42 -7.84 4.43 -18.90
C VAL A 42 -7.11 3.08 -18.89
N ALA A 43 -5.79 3.09 -19.08
CA ALA A 43 -4.98 1.87 -19.11
C ALA A 43 -5.02 1.12 -17.76
N TYR A 44 -4.97 1.86 -16.65
CA TYR A 44 -5.07 1.30 -15.30
C TYR A 44 -6.36 0.50 -15.09
N TYR A 45 -7.52 1.05 -15.43
CA TYR A 45 -8.80 0.35 -15.26
C TYR A 45 -8.98 -0.77 -16.28
N ALA A 46 -8.59 -0.55 -17.53
CA ALA A 46 -8.65 -1.55 -18.61
C ALA A 46 -7.84 -2.81 -18.26
N GLU A 47 -6.65 -2.65 -17.66
CA GLU A 47 -5.80 -3.80 -17.28
C GLU A 47 -6.47 -4.71 -16.25
N ARG A 48 -7.24 -4.15 -15.31
CA ARG A 48 -8.01 -4.92 -14.33
C ARG A 48 -9.21 -5.61 -14.97
N ALA A 49 -9.84 -4.97 -15.95
CA ALA A 49 -10.92 -5.57 -16.71
C ALA A 49 -10.42 -6.76 -17.54
N LYS A 50 -9.26 -6.64 -18.21
CA LYS A 50 -8.56 -7.75 -18.89
C LYS A 50 -8.26 -8.90 -17.92
N GLY A 51 -7.85 -8.58 -16.69
CA GLY A 51 -7.62 -9.54 -15.61
C GLY A 51 -8.88 -10.19 -15.05
N GLN A 52 -10.04 -9.97 -15.68
CA GLN A 52 -11.33 -10.61 -15.42
C GLN A 52 -12.03 -10.22 -14.11
N PHE A 53 -11.74 -9.04 -13.54
CA PHE A 53 -12.59 -8.49 -12.48
C PHE A 53 -14.01 -8.26 -12.99
N GLY A 54 -15.01 -8.64 -12.18
CA GLY A 54 -16.43 -8.52 -12.57
C GLY A 54 -16.99 -7.11 -12.36
N LEU A 55 -16.63 -6.47 -11.26
CA LEU A 55 -17.01 -5.09 -10.92
C LEU A 55 -15.76 -4.27 -10.61
N ILE A 56 -15.65 -3.11 -11.26
CA ILE A 56 -14.55 -2.16 -11.03
C ILE A 56 -15.16 -0.84 -10.59
N THR A 57 -14.82 -0.40 -9.36
CA THR A 57 -15.26 0.90 -8.87
C THR A 57 -14.16 1.93 -9.08
N ILE A 58 -14.45 2.94 -9.89
CA ILE A 58 -13.56 4.07 -10.13
C ILE A 58 -13.39 4.86 -8.82
N GLU A 59 -12.19 5.38 -8.61
CA GLU A 59 -11.79 6.13 -7.42
C GLU A 59 -12.77 7.25 -7.02
N ALA A 60 -12.67 7.67 -5.77
CA ALA A 60 -13.43 8.80 -5.23
C ALA A 60 -13.39 10.01 -6.17
N THR A 61 -14.55 10.33 -6.72
CA THR A 61 -14.80 11.36 -7.74
C THR A 61 -15.60 12.50 -7.16
N VAL A 62 -15.12 13.72 -7.33
CA VAL A 62 -15.63 14.92 -6.68
C VAL A 62 -16.94 15.38 -7.33
N VAL A 63 -18.00 15.53 -6.52
CA VAL A 63 -19.35 15.90 -6.97
C VAL A 63 -19.67 17.40 -6.86
N HIS A 64 -18.84 18.17 -6.15
CA HIS A 64 -19.04 19.63 -5.98
C HIS A 64 -17.74 20.38 -6.20
N LYS A 65 -17.83 21.54 -6.84
CA LYS A 65 -16.74 22.50 -6.91
C LYS A 65 -16.41 22.97 -5.48
N GLY A 66 -15.12 22.91 -5.11
CA GLY A 66 -14.71 23.25 -3.74
C GLY A 66 -14.69 22.05 -2.75
N ALA A 67 -15.04 20.84 -3.20
CA ALA A 67 -14.99 19.63 -2.37
C ALA A 67 -13.76 18.73 -2.64
N LYS A 68 -12.73 19.23 -3.31
CA LYS A 68 -11.57 18.48 -3.79
C LYS A 68 -10.58 18.22 -2.66
N GLY A 69 -10.40 16.95 -2.30
CA GLY A 69 -9.45 16.54 -1.25
C GLY A 69 -7.98 16.50 -1.67
N GLY A 70 -7.69 16.54 -2.98
CA GLY A 70 -6.34 16.51 -3.54
C GLY A 70 -6.26 17.07 -4.96
N PRO A 71 -5.06 17.44 -5.45
CA PRO A 71 -4.91 18.14 -6.73
C PRO A 71 -5.28 17.29 -7.95
N ARG A 72 -5.05 15.98 -7.89
CA ARG A 72 -5.29 15.01 -8.97
C ARG A 72 -6.50 14.12 -8.68
N LYS A 73 -7.63 14.73 -8.31
CA LYS A 73 -8.89 14.02 -8.10
C LYS A 73 -9.81 14.21 -9.29
N PRO A 74 -10.40 13.13 -9.84
CA PRO A 74 -11.39 13.26 -10.90
C PRO A 74 -12.64 13.96 -10.39
N CYS A 75 -13.34 14.64 -11.28
CA CYS A 75 -14.49 15.48 -10.95
C CYS A 75 -15.68 15.19 -11.86
N LEU A 76 -16.89 15.17 -11.30
CA LEU A 76 -18.16 15.07 -12.02
C LEU A 76 -19.13 16.22 -11.66
N TYR A 77 -18.62 17.34 -11.18
CA TYR A 77 -19.46 18.52 -10.90
C TYR A 77 -19.81 19.33 -12.17
N ASP A 78 -19.17 19.04 -13.30
CA ASP A 78 -19.50 19.59 -14.62
C ASP A 78 -19.38 18.50 -15.72
N ASP A 79 -19.71 18.84 -16.96
CA ASP A 79 -19.76 17.88 -18.07
C ASP A 79 -18.39 17.59 -18.70
N ASN A 80 -17.32 18.31 -18.33
CA ASN A 80 -15.99 18.22 -18.96
C ASN A 80 -15.37 16.82 -18.87
N SER A 81 -15.71 16.06 -17.83
CA SER A 81 -15.13 14.74 -17.58
C SER A 81 -15.88 13.58 -18.24
N ILE A 82 -17.08 13.81 -18.82
CA ILE A 82 -17.93 12.74 -19.38
C ILE A 82 -17.20 11.96 -20.47
N GLU A 83 -16.55 12.64 -21.41
CA GLU A 83 -15.85 11.98 -22.53
C GLU A 83 -14.66 11.15 -22.06
N SER A 84 -13.87 11.68 -21.11
CA SER A 84 -12.73 10.94 -20.55
C SER A 84 -13.18 9.73 -19.70
N LEU A 85 -14.32 9.84 -19.01
CA LEU A 85 -14.96 8.72 -18.33
C LEU A 85 -15.40 7.64 -19.31
N LYS A 86 -16.02 8.05 -20.43
CA LYS A 86 -16.50 7.12 -21.46
C LYS A 86 -15.37 6.26 -22.03
N LYS A 87 -14.15 6.78 -22.17
CA LYS A 87 -12.99 5.98 -22.59
C LYS A 87 -12.69 4.84 -21.61
N ILE A 88 -12.83 5.09 -20.29
CA ILE A 88 -12.62 4.05 -19.26
C ILE A 88 -13.74 3.01 -19.35
N THR A 89 -15.00 3.45 -19.38
CA THR A 89 -16.15 2.53 -19.39
C THR A 89 -16.16 1.68 -20.66
N ASP A 90 -15.92 2.25 -21.83
CA ASP A 90 -15.84 1.52 -23.10
C ASP A 90 -14.71 0.47 -23.07
N ALA A 91 -13.52 0.83 -22.58
CA ALA A 91 -12.39 -0.10 -22.49
C ALA A 91 -12.67 -1.26 -21.52
N CYS A 92 -13.33 -0.99 -20.38
CA CYS A 92 -13.66 -2.03 -19.40
C CYS A 92 -14.84 -2.91 -19.85
N HIS A 93 -15.86 -2.32 -20.48
CA HIS A 93 -16.99 -3.06 -21.04
C HIS A 93 -16.57 -4.01 -22.15
N ALA A 94 -15.57 -3.65 -22.96
CA ALA A 94 -15.01 -4.53 -24.00
C ALA A 94 -14.52 -5.88 -23.40
N GLU A 95 -14.10 -5.87 -22.13
CA GLU A 95 -13.64 -7.06 -21.39
C GLU A 95 -14.78 -7.67 -20.51
N GLY A 96 -16.00 -7.16 -20.62
CA GLY A 96 -17.17 -7.63 -19.88
C GLY A 96 -17.20 -7.27 -18.40
N ALA A 97 -16.40 -6.33 -17.94
CA ALA A 97 -16.47 -5.80 -16.57
C ALA A 97 -17.61 -4.78 -16.45
N LYS A 98 -18.23 -4.68 -15.25
CA LYS A 98 -19.16 -3.63 -14.88
C LYS A 98 -18.43 -2.49 -14.17
N ILE A 99 -18.87 -1.25 -14.42
CA ILE A 99 -18.23 -0.05 -13.87
C ILE A 99 -19.16 0.67 -12.91
N SER A 100 -18.66 0.86 -11.68
CA SER A 100 -19.21 1.77 -10.69
C SER A 100 -18.29 2.99 -10.53
N ILE A 101 -18.83 4.14 -10.10
CA ILE A 101 -18.04 5.33 -9.78
C ILE A 101 -18.36 5.77 -8.36
N GLN A 102 -17.33 5.96 -7.54
CA GLN A 102 -17.55 6.45 -6.19
C GLN A 102 -17.72 7.98 -6.19
N LEU A 103 -18.93 8.42 -5.81
CA LEU A 103 -19.29 9.84 -5.68
C LEU A 103 -18.89 10.34 -4.29
N GLN A 104 -18.07 11.39 -4.22
CA GLN A 104 -17.49 11.87 -2.99
C GLN A 104 -17.51 13.40 -2.85
N ASN A 105 -17.72 13.86 -1.63
CA ASN A 105 -17.30 15.15 -1.13
C ASN A 105 -16.36 14.90 0.06
N ALA A 106 -15.14 15.44 0.00
CA ALA A 106 -14.13 15.17 1.02
C ALA A 106 -14.53 15.66 2.42
N GLY A 107 -15.37 16.68 2.50
CA GLY A 107 -15.88 17.16 3.79
C GLY A 107 -14.75 17.56 4.75
N PRO A 108 -14.84 17.14 6.03
CA PRO A 108 -13.85 17.49 7.06
C PRO A 108 -12.47 16.86 6.81
N GLU A 109 -12.40 15.81 5.98
CA GLU A 109 -11.13 15.17 5.57
C GLU A 109 -10.49 15.88 4.36
N GLY A 110 -11.10 16.94 3.86
CA GLY A 110 -10.59 17.76 2.79
C GLY A 110 -9.40 18.63 3.21
N ASN A 111 -8.96 19.47 2.27
CA ASN A 111 -7.94 20.47 2.49
C ASN A 111 -8.35 21.75 1.76
N ALA A 112 -8.47 22.84 2.47
CA ALA A 112 -8.97 24.12 1.92
C ALA A 112 -8.12 24.64 0.75
N LYS A 113 -6.79 24.43 0.79
CA LYS A 113 -5.88 24.81 -0.31
C LYS A 113 -6.18 24.02 -1.60
N ASN A 114 -6.42 22.72 -1.49
CA ASN A 114 -6.74 21.87 -2.66
C ASN A 114 -8.16 22.11 -3.17
N ALA A 115 -9.09 22.39 -2.26
CA ALA A 115 -10.48 22.68 -2.57
C ALA A 115 -10.65 24.08 -3.24
N GLY A 116 -9.77 25.03 -2.93
CA GLY A 116 -9.91 26.43 -3.32
C GLY A 116 -11.07 27.15 -2.61
N ALA A 117 -11.57 26.56 -1.51
CA ALA A 117 -12.67 27.04 -0.69
C ALA A 117 -12.54 26.46 0.73
N PRO A 118 -13.21 27.05 1.75
CA PRO A 118 -13.30 26.43 3.06
C PRO A 118 -13.88 25.02 2.98
N ILE A 119 -13.31 24.09 3.73
CA ILE A 119 -13.85 22.73 3.84
C ILE A 119 -15.13 22.73 4.67
N GLN A 120 -16.02 21.81 4.40
CA GLN A 120 -17.36 21.77 4.98
C GLN A 120 -17.63 20.45 5.72
N ALA A 121 -18.43 20.48 6.77
CA ALA A 121 -18.87 19.30 7.51
C ALA A 121 -20.28 19.50 8.11
N ALA A 122 -20.81 18.46 8.76
CA ALA A 122 -22.05 18.57 9.52
C ALA A 122 -21.95 19.64 10.61
N THR A 123 -20.82 19.71 11.29
CA THR A 123 -20.50 20.69 12.34
C THR A 123 -19.02 21.10 12.25
N SER A 124 -18.68 22.27 12.85
CA SER A 124 -17.32 22.81 12.84
C SER A 124 -16.39 22.06 13.81
N ILE A 125 -16.18 20.77 13.54
CA ILE A 125 -15.27 19.88 14.31
C ILE A 125 -14.18 19.41 13.35
N ALA A 126 -12.92 19.71 13.69
CA ALA A 126 -11.78 19.23 12.90
C ALA A 126 -11.71 17.69 12.86
N ALA A 127 -11.29 17.13 11.73
CA ALA A 127 -11.15 15.69 11.57
C ALA A 127 -10.07 15.11 12.52
N ALA A 128 -8.99 15.87 12.74
CA ALA A 128 -7.91 15.54 13.68
C ALA A 128 -7.23 16.82 14.17
N ASP A 129 -6.41 16.72 15.21
CA ASP A 129 -5.60 17.82 15.73
C ASP A 129 -4.67 18.37 14.62
N GLY A 130 -4.59 19.68 14.52
CA GLY A 130 -3.77 20.38 13.52
C GLY A 130 -4.34 20.38 12.10
N ARG A 131 -5.53 19.81 11.87
CA ARG A 131 -6.27 19.90 10.60
C ARG A 131 -7.08 21.18 10.51
N ASP A 132 -7.45 21.56 9.30
CA ASP A 132 -8.39 22.67 9.06
C ASP A 132 -9.70 22.41 9.81
N ILE A 133 -10.25 23.47 10.46
CA ILE A 133 -11.58 23.40 11.07
C ILE A 133 -12.61 23.62 9.95
N PRO A 134 -13.51 22.67 9.68
CA PRO A 134 -14.52 22.84 8.65
C PRO A 134 -15.59 23.86 9.06
N GLU A 135 -16.21 24.48 8.07
CA GLU A 135 -17.43 25.24 8.27
C GLU A 135 -18.64 24.31 8.35
N ALA A 136 -19.53 24.54 9.31
CA ALA A 136 -20.80 23.82 9.37
C ALA A 136 -21.65 24.19 8.15
N VAL A 137 -22.10 23.18 7.38
CA VAL A 137 -22.96 23.41 6.19
C VAL A 137 -24.29 24.03 6.63
N PRO A 138 -24.68 25.21 6.12
CA PRO A 138 -26.04 25.76 6.34
C PRO A 138 -27.13 24.82 5.81
N THR A 139 -28.29 24.79 6.46
CA THR A 139 -29.39 23.86 6.12
C THR A 139 -29.80 23.96 4.66
N GLU A 140 -29.92 25.18 4.11
CA GLU A 140 -30.28 25.39 2.71
C GLU A 140 -29.21 24.82 1.75
N GLN A 141 -27.95 24.93 2.10
CA GLN A 141 -26.84 24.42 1.31
C GLN A 141 -26.79 22.87 1.32
N VAL A 142 -27.31 22.21 2.37
CA VAL A 142 -27.41 20.74 2.38
C VAL A 142 -28.23 20.25 1.18
N TYR A 143 -29.32 20.93 0.85
CA TYR A 143 -30.17 20.56 -0.31
C TYR A 143 -29.46 20.77 -1.66
N GLU A 144 -28.61 21.81 -1.78
CA GLU A 144 -27.78 22.00 -2.98
C GLU A 144 -26.71 20.89 -3.10
N LEU A 145 -26.15 20.44 -1.97
CA LEU A 145 -25.22 19.32 -1.96
C LEU A 145 -25.90 18.03 -2.43
N ILE A 146 -27.14 17.75 -1.97
CA ILE A 146 -27.93 16.60 -2.41
C ILE A 146 -28.13 16.61 -3.92
N LYS A 147 -28.54 17.75 -4.48
CA LYS A 147 -28.71 17.93 -5.92
C LYS A 147 -27.43 17.67 -6.71
N GLY A 148 -26.28 18.09 -6.19
CA GLY A 148 -24.99 17.85 -6.82
C GLY A 148 -24.63 16.36 -6.94
N TYR A 149 -25.00 15.52 -5.96
CA TYR A 149 -24.87 14.05 -6.08
C TYR A 149 -25.75 13.50 -7.20
N GLY A 150 -27.00 13.97 -7.34
CA GLY A 150 -27.89 13.62 -8.43
C GLY A 150 -27.36 14.02 -9.80
N ASP A 151 -26.83 15.25 -9.91
CA ASP A 151 -26.21 15.75 -11.14
C ASP A 151 -24.98 14.92 -11.55
N ALA A 152 -24.11 14.58 -10.57
CA ALA A 152 -22.94 13.74 -10.79
C ALA A 152 -23.33 12.31 -11.23
N ALA A 153 -24.38 11.73 -10.64
CA ALA A 153 -24.89 10.41 -11.04
C ALA A 153 -25.41 10.40 -12.49
N VAL A 154 -26.10 11.47 -12.94
CA VAL A 154 -26.52 11.62 -14.34
C VAL A 154 -25.32 11.70 -15.27
N ARG A 155 -24.24 12.42 -14.89
CA ARG A 155 -23.00 12.47 -15.67
C ARG A 155 -22.28 11.13 -15.72
N ALA A 156 -22.24 10.41 -14.59
CA ALA A 156 -21.73 9.05 -14.53
C ALA A 156 -22.46 8.12 -15.51
N MET A 157 -23.79 8.15 -15.50
CA MET A 157 -24.64 7.38 -16.43
C MET A 157 -24.38 7.77 -17.90
N LYS A 158 -24.27 9.07 -18.21
CA LYS A 158 -23.93 9.56 -19.56
C LYS A 158 -22.54 9.11 -20.00
N GLY A 159 -21.59 9.00 -19.06
CA GLY A 159 -20.25 8.47 -19.28
C GLY A 159 -20.19 6.95 -19.37
N GLY A 160 -21.33 6.23 -19.30
CA GLY A 160 -21.41 4.79 -19.48
C GLY A 160 -21.27 3.96 -18.19
N ALA A 161 -21.31 4.58 -17.00
CA ALA A 161 -21.27 3.81 -15.76
C ALA A 161 -22.52 2.95 -15.56
N ASP A 162 -22.34 1.72 -15.08
CA ASP A 162 -23.42 0.79 -14.72
C ASP A 162 -23.97 1.03 -13.30
N ALA A 163 -23.16 1.69 -12.46
CA ALA A 163 -23.49 2.00 -11.08
C ALA A 163 -22.82 3.27 -10.59
N VAL A 164 -23.35 3.84 -9.52
CA VAL A 164 -22.66 4.80 -8.67
C VAL A 164 -22.55 4.26 -7.26
N GLU A 165 -21.47 4.57 -6.56
CA GLU A 165 -21.24 4.26 -5.15
C GLU A 165 -21.20 5.56 -4.35
N ILE A 166 -22.16 5.79 -3.46
CA ILE A 166 -22.15 6.98 -2.60
C ILE A 166 -21.21 6.74 -1.43
N HIS A 167 -20.23 7.62 -1.26
CA HIS A 167 -19.23 7.48 -0.20
C HIS A 167 -19.78 7.98 1.14
N MET A 168 -20.25 7.05 1.99
CA MET A 168 -20.86 7.28 3.31
C MET A 168 -19.96 6.75 4.44
N ALA A 169 -18.64 6.67 4.24
CA ALA A 169 -17.68 6.07 5.16
C ALA A 169 -16.48 6.99 5.44
N HIS A 170 -15.58 6.57 6.32
CA HIS A 170 -14.21 7.07 6.52
C HIS A 170 -14.11 8.52 7.03
N GLY A 171 -15.16 9.10 7.60
CA GLY A 171 -15.16 10.48 8.10
C GLY A 171 -15.45 11.54 7.05
N TYR A 172 -15.67 11.19 5.78
CA TYR A 172 -16.02 12.13 4.72
C TYR A 172 -17.38 12.80 4.96
N LEU A 173 -17.77 13.73 4.09
CA LEU A 173 -18.93 14.60 4.32
C LEU A 173 -20.19 13.82 4.75
N VAL A 174 -20.61 12.81 3.99
CA VAL A 174 -21.85 12.07 4.29
C VAL A 174 -21.72 11.34 5.63
N ASN A 175 -20.59 10.67 5.88
CA ASN A 175 -20.33 10.03 7.17
C ASN A 175 -20.36 11.02 8.33
N SER A 176 -19.88 12.26 8.12
CA SER A 176 -19.88 13.29 9.16
C SER A 176 -21.29 13.71 9.62
N PHE A 177 -22.30 13.56 8.74
CA PHE A 177 -23.71 13.75 9.11
C PHE A 177 -24.29 12.54 9.85
N MET A 178 -23.86 11.32 9.53
CA MET A 178 -24.38 10.09 10.12
C MET A 178 -23.90 9.91 11.57
N SER A 179 -22.62 10.20 11.82
CA SER A 179 -21.94 9.91 13.09
C SER A 179 -22.35 10.86 14.22
N PRO A 180 -22.80 10.35 15.37
CA PRO A 180 -23.08 11.18 16.54
C PRO A 180 -21.82 11.83 17.12
N ARG A 181 -20.63 11.33 16.81
CA ARG A 181 -19.35 11.92 17.19
C ARG A 181 -19.13 13.28 16.51
N THR A 182 -19.46 13.40 15.23
CA THR A 182 -19.19 14.59 14.40
C THR A 182 -20.43 15.45 14.12
N ASN A 183 -21.64 14.88 14.17
CA ASN A 183 -22.88 15.63 13.95
C ASN A 183 -23.48 16.12 15.28
N LYS A 184 -23.30 17.40 15.58
CA LYS A 184 -23.88 18.09 16.75
C LYS A 184 -24.96 19.10 16.33
N ARG A 185 -25.55 18.95 15.15
CA ARG A 185 -26.62 19.82 14.63
C ARG A 185 -27.89 19.68 15.47
N VAL A 186 -28.66 20.76 15.51
CA VAL A 186 -29.94 20.84 16.20
C VAL A 186 -31.12 21.09 15.25
N ASP A 187 -30.84 21.10 13.94
CA ASP A 187 -31.85 21.21 12.88
C ASP A 187 -32.33 19.83 12.41
N GLU A 188 -33.07 19.80 11.31
CA GLU A 188 -33.61 18.56 10.73
C GLU A 188 -32.56 17.55 10.22
N PHE A 189 -31.25 17.89 10.19
CA PHE A 189 -30.15 17.02 9.82
C PHE A 189 -29.32 16.54 11.02
N GLY A 190 -29.78 16.76 12.27
CA GLY A 190 -29.06 16.37 13.47
C GLY A 190 -29.95 15.92 14.63
N GLY A 191 -29.31 15.47 15.72
CA GLY A 191 -30.01 14.97 16.90
C GLY A 191 -30.30 13.45 16.82
N ASN A 192 -31.55 13.06 16.56
CA ASN A 192 -31.95 11.65 16.51
C ASN A 192 -31.44 10.91 15.26
N PHE A 193 -31.63 9.59 15.22
CA PHE A 193 -31.17 8.72 14.14
C PHE A 193 -31.72 9.15 12.78
N GLU A 194 -33.03 9.35 12.64
CA GLU A 194 -33.68 9.70 11.37
C GLU A 194 -33.14 11.04 10.81
N ASN A 195 -32.92 12.02 11.67
CA ASN A 195 -32.38 13.30 11.25
C ASN A 195 -30.91 13.20 10.81
N ARG A 196 -30.08 12.45 11.53
CA ARG A 196 -28.70 12.22 11.09
C ARG A 196 -28.61 11.43 9.79
N MET A 197 -29.56 10.52 9.55
CA MET A 197 -29.64 9.74 8.31
C MET A 197 -30.33 10.47 7.15
N ARG A 198 -31.00 11.60 7.41
CA ARG A 198 -31.76 12.37 6.41
C ARG A 198 -30.91 12.76 5.20
N PHE A 199 -29.68 13.22 5.41
CA PHE A 199 -28.80 13.59 4.31
C PHE A 199 -28.49 12.39 3.41
N SER A 200 -28.11 11.25 3.97
CA SER A 200 -27.84 10.01 3.26
C SER A 200 -29.08 9.52 2.48
N ARG A 201 -30.25 9.53 3.12
CA ARG A 201 -31.53 9.14 2.50
C ARG A 201 -31.86 10.01 1.29
N LEU A 202 -31.83 11.34 1.46
CA LEU A 202 -32.17 12.27 0.39
C LEU A 202 -31.20 12.19 -0.80
N ILE A 203 -29.91 11.89 -0.56
CA ILE A 203 -28.95 11.64 -1.65
C ILE A 203 -29.37 10.38 -2.43
N VAL A 204 -29.69 9.27 -1.76
CA VAL A 204 -30.12 8.03 -2.42
C VAL A 204 -31.39 8.26 -3.26
N GLU A 205 -32.38 8.91 -2.66
CA GLU A 205 -33.65 9.25 -3.34
C GLU A 205 -33.43 10.13 -4.58
N GLU A 206 -32.61 11.19 -4.46
CA GLU A 206 -32.30 12.11 -5.57
C GLU A 206 -31.53 11.41 -6.68
N VAL A 207 -30.54 10.58 -6.34
CA VAL A 207 -29.78 9.78 -7.34
C VAL A 207 -30.69 8.82 -8.07
N LYS A 208 -31.50 8.03 -7.35
CA LYS A 208 -32.48 7.09 -7.95
C LYS A 208 -33.48 7.81 -8.87
N LYS A 209 -34.02 8.92 -8.41
CA LYS A 209 -34.95 9.74 -9.19
C LYS A 209 -34.30 10.28 -10.47
N ARG A 210 -33.10 10.85 -10.37
CA ARG A 210 -32.40 11.49 -11.51
C ARG A 210 -31.88 10.49 -12.54
N THR A 211 -31.51 9.30 -12.11
CA THR A 211 -31.07 8.20 -13.00
C THR A 211 -32.22 7.34 -13.49
N GLU A 212 -33.45 7.60 -13.03
CA GLU A 212 -34.66 6.82 -13.38
C GLU A 212 -34.49 5.31 -13.09
N GLY A 213 -33.64 4.95 -12.12
CA GLY A 213 -33.32 3.56 -11.79
C GLY A 213 -32.55 2.79 -12.87
N LYS A 214 -32.01 3.49 -13.89
CA LYS A 214 -31.28 2.86 -15.01
C LYS A 214 -29.91 2.32 -14.63
N ILE A 215 -29.31 2.81 -13.56
CA ILE A 215 -28.02 2.36 -13.01
C ILE A 215 -28.18 1.95 -11.55
N ALA A 216 -27.33 1.06 -11.06
CA ALA A 216 -27.36 0.64 -9.66
C ALA A 216 -26.83 1.75 -8.72
N VAL A 217 -27.36 1.81 -7.51
CA VAL A 217 -26.93 2.72 -6.45
C VAL A 217 -26.36 1.92 -5.29
N LEU A 218 -25.05 1.99 -5.10
CA LEU A 218 -24.34 1.38 -4.01
C LEU A 218 -24.06 2.41 -2.90
N ALA A 219 -23.97 1.96 -1.65
CA ALA A 219 -23.50 2.77 -0.54
C ALA A 219 -22.22 2.18 0.04
N ARG A 220 -21.15 3.00 0.12
CA ARG A 220 -19.92 2.66 0.85
C ARG A 220 -20.10 3.07 2.31
N ILE A 221 -20.10 2.10 3.23
CA ILE A 221 -20.24 2.33 4.67
C ILE A 221 -19.08 1.72 5.45
N ASN A 222 -18.90 2.11 6.71
CA ASN A 222 -18.00 1.43 7.63
C ASN A 222 -18.67 0.20 8.26
N SER A 223 -17.89 -0.78 8.68
CA SER A 223 -18.36 -1.80 9.63
C SER A 223 -18.35 -1.30 11.08
N THR A 224 -17.49 -0.33 11.36
CA THR A 224 -17.35 0.44 12.61
C THR A 224 -16.44 1.64 12.33
N GLU A 225 -16.58 2.72 13.10
CA GLU A 225 -15.65 3.87 13.02
C GLU A 225 -14.36 3.64 13.82
N ASP A 226 -14.33 2.64 14.69
CA ASP A 226 -13.23 2.35 15.64
C ASP A 226 -12.87 3.55 16.54
N MET A 227 -13.86 4.40 16.85
CA MET A 227 -13.70 5.64 17.61
C MET A 227 -14.69 5.72 18.76
N PHE A 228 -14.21 6.20 19.93
CA PHE A 228 -15.08 6.47 21.05
C PHE A 228 -16.16 7.52 20.69
N GLY A 229 -17.42 7.19 21.00
CA GLY A 229 -18.58 8.05 20.66
C GLY A 229 -18.95 8.09 19.18
N GLY A 230 -18.25 7.30 18.35
CA GLY A 230 -18.58 7.07 16.93
C GLY A 230 -19.56 5.91 16.75
N LEU A 231 -19.79 5.55 15.50
CA LEU A 231 -20.68 4.46 15.11
C LEU A 231 -19.98 3.10 15.30
N ASP A 232 -20.57 2.22 16.09
CA ASP A 232 -20.11 0.86 16.25
C ASP A 232 -20.76 -0.11 15.25
N ASN A 233 -20.44 -1.43 15.35
CA ASN A 233 -20.98 -2.42 14.42
C ASN A 233 -22.50 -2.62 14.55
N HIS A 234 -23.04 -2.46 15.75
CA HIS A 234 -24.50 -2.55 15.98
C HIS A 234 -25.23 -1.37 15.33
N ASP A 235 -24.71 -0.14 15.50
CA ASP A 235 -25.24 1.04 14.80
C ASP A 235 -25.19 0.86 13.28
N MET A 236 -24.09 0.29 12.77
CA MET A 236 -23.92 0.07 11.32
C MET A 236 -24.85 -1.00 10.74
N CYS A 237 -25.27 -1.98 11.54
CA CYS A 237 -26.34 -2.91 11.15
C CYS A 237 -27.68 -2.17 10.96
N ALA A 238 -28.05 -1.28 11.90
CA ALA A 238 -29.26 -0.49 11.79
C ALA A 238 -29.22 0.49 10.59
N ILE A 239 -28.05 1.12 10.38
CA ILE A 239 -27.80 2.01 9.22
C ILE A 239 -27.92 1.23 7.91
N ALA A 240 -27.36 0.04 7.82
CA ALA A 240 -27.42 -0.81 6.64
C ALA A 240 -28.86 -1.14 6.26
N SER A 241 -29.67 -1.60 7.22
CA SER A 241 -31.09 -1.89 7.03
C SER A 241 -31.87 -0.63 6.60
N TYR A 242 -31.62 0.52 7.24
CA TYR A 242 -32.23 1.80 6.86
C TYR A 242 -31.88 2.22 5.42
N LEU A 243 -30.63 2.05 5.00
CA LEU A 243 -30.20 2.37 3.63
C LEU A 243 -30.85 1.43 2.59
N GLU A 244 -31.03 0.15 2.91
CA GLU A 244 -31.82 -0.79 2.09
C GLU A 244 -33.25 -0.29 1.91
N ASP A 245 -33.92 0.12 2.99
CA ASP A 245 -35.28 0.69 2.93
C ASP A 245 -35.32 2.01 2.11
N CYS A 246 -34.24 2.77 2.07
CA CYS A 246 -34.09 3.94 1.19
C CYS A 246 -33.89 3.57 -0.29
N GLY A 247 -33.65 2.30 -0.60
CA GLY A 247 -33.56 1.77 -1.96
C GLY A 247 -32.14 1.66 -2.52
N VAL A 248 -31.09 1.54 -1.71
CA VAL A 248 -29.77 1.15 -2.23
C VAL A 248 -29.81 -0.25 -2.79
N ASP A 249 -29.08 -0.51 -3.88
CA ASP A 249 -29.06 -1.80 -4.57
C ASP A 249 -27.96 -2.74 -4.04
N GLY A 250 -27.05 -2.23 -3.19
CA GLY A 250 -25.98 -2.99 -2.57
C GLY A 250 -25.12 -2.15 -1.63
N LEU A 251 -24.42 -2.82 -0.74
CA LEU A 251 -23.54 -2.21 0.26
C LEU A 251 -22.08 -2.62 0.03
N HIS A 252 -21.17 -1.66 0.14
CA HIS A 252 -19.73 -1.91 0.15
C HIS A 252 -19.19 -1.56 1.53
N VAL A 253 -18.86 -2.58 2.32
CA VAL A 253 -18.56 -2.43 3.74
C VAL A 253 -17.06 -2.36 3.96
N SER A 254 -16.60 -1.22 4.47
CA SER A 254 -15.22 -0.93 4.86
C SER A 254 -15.07 -0.91 6.39
N ARG A 255 -14.01 -0.28 6.90
CA ARG A 255 -13.78 -0.11 8.34
C ARG A 255 -13.07 1.19 8.61
N ALA A 256 -13.31 1.77 9.79
CA ALA A 256 -12.62 2.89 10.41
C ALA A 256 -12.85 4.27 9.75
N VAL A 257 -12.42 5.29 10.42
CA VAL A 257 -12.27 6.67 9.93
C VAL A 257 -10.79 7.03 9.84
N HIS A 258 -10.46 8.18 9.22
CA HIS A 258 -9.06 8.59 9.02
C HIS A 258 -8.22 8.73 10.30
N LEU A 259 -8.83 8.91 11.47
CA LEU A 259 -8.13 8.87 12.76
C LEU A 259 -7.65 7.47 13.16
N LYS A 260 -8.13 6.45 12.43
CA LYS A 260 -7.80 5.03 12.59
C LYS A 260 -7.42 4.42 11.22
N ASP A 261 -6.61 5.15 10.48
CA ASP A 261 -6.25 4.82 9.10
C ASP A 261 -5.44 3.53 9.00
N GLU A 262 -4.79 3.09 10.08
CA GLU A 262 -4.16 1.77 10.21
C GLU A 262 -5.13 0.59 9.98
N TYR A 263 -6.44 0.80 10.10
CA TYR A 263 -7.47 -0.19 9.73
C TYR A 263 -8.08 0.06 8.34
N MET A 264 -8.01 1.29 7.82
CA MET A 264 -8.42 1.58 6.43
C MET A 264 -7.42 1.02 5.43
N TRP A 265 -6.14 1.17 5.70
CA TRP A 265 -5.03 0.70 4.87
C TRP A 265 -4.15 -0.29 5.62
N ALA A 266 -4.78 -1.27 6.24
CA ALA A 266 -4.13 -2.23 7.12
C ALA A 266 -2.76 -2.69 6.59
N PRO A 267 -1.66 -2.47 7.38
CA PRO A 267 -0.30 -2.85 7.00
C PRO A 267 -0.09 -4.36 7.12
N THR A 268 1.13 -4.83 6.80
CA THR A 268 1.53 -6.20 7.14
C THR A 268 1.41 -6.41 8.66
N GLY A 269 1.14 -7.63 9.07
CA GLY A 269 0.80 -7.93 10.48
C GLY A 269 -0.71 -7.95 10.77
N ILE A 270 -1.53 -7.17 10.08
CA ILE A 270 -2.98 -7.32 10.12
C ILE A 270 -3.37 -8.42 9.13
N HIS A 271 -4.03 -9.47 9.59
CA HIS A 271 -4.41 -10.62 8.76
C HIS A 271 -5.44 -10.26 7.66
N GLY A 272 -5.48 -11.03 6.58
CA GLY A 272 -6.51 -10.90 5.55
C GLY A 272 -7.92 -11.13 6.12
N GLY A 273 -8.90 -10.34 5.68
CA GLY A 273 -10.27 -10.46 6.14
C GLY A 273 -10.50 -10.04 7.60
N PHE A 274 -9.63 -9.20 8.16
CA PHE A 274 -9.71 -8.74 9.57
C PHE A 274 -11.04 -8.08 9.97
N SER A 275 -11.88 -7.70 9.00
CA SER A 275 -13.24 -7.15 9.23
C SER A 275 -14.35 -8.16 8.89
N ALA A 276 -14.02 -9.41 8.56
CA ALA A 276 -14.97 -10.40 8.02
C ALA A 276 -16.21 -10.62 8.91
N GLU A 277 -16.02 -10.73 10.23
CA GLU A 277 -17.14 -10.95 11.15
C GLU A 277 -18.03 -9.72 11.28
N LEU A 278 -17.45 -8.52 11.31
CA LEU A 278 -18.21 -7.26 11.35
C LEU A 278 -19.05 -7.08 10.06
N VAL A 279 -18.50 -7.48 8.91
CA VAL A 279 -19.21 -7.46 7.62
C VAL A 279 -20.32 -8.51 7.61
N ALA A 280 -20.07 -9.71 8.14
CA ALA A 280 -21.07 -10.78 8.23
C ALA A 280 -22.26 -10.36 9.09
N ASN A 281 -22.04 -9.63 10.20
CA ASN A 281 -23.13 -9.08 11.01
C ASN A 281 -24.02 -8.14 10.19
N ILE A 282 -23.43 -7.23 9.41
CA ILE A 282 -24.17 -6.33 8.51
C ILE A 282 -24.92 -7.13 7.44
N LYS A 283 -24.27 -8.13 6.81
CA LYS A 283 -24.90 -9.00 5.81
C LYS A 283 -26.14 -9.71 6.34
N ASN A 284 -26.14 -10.09 7.61
CA ASN A 284 -27.30 -10.74 8.24
C ASN A 284 -28.48 -9.79 8.47
N CYS A 285 -28.26 -8.47 8.37
CA CYS A 285 -29.31 -7.46 8.59
C CYS A 285 -29.96 -6.96 7.28
N VAL A 286 -29.44 -7.38 6.11
CA VAL A 286 -29.92 -6.90 4.80
C VAL A 286 -30.05 -8.03 3.80
N SER A 287 -30.92 -7.83 2.80
CA SER A 287 -31.13 -8.76 1.68
C SER A 287 -30.32 -8.35 0.43
N VAL A 288 -30.00 -7.07 0.27
CA VAL A 288 -29.18 -6.57 -0.83
C VAL A 288 -27.76 -7.16 -0.80
N PRO A 289 -27.09 -7.28 -1.96
CA PRO A 289 -25.71 -7.75 -2.02
C PRO A 289 -24.74 -6.92 -1.19
N VAL A 290 -23.84 -7.61 -0.48
CA VAL A 290 -22.80 -7.00 0.36
C VAL A 290 -21.41 -7.33 -0.19
N ILE A 291 -20.63 -6.28 -0.47
CA ILE A 291 -19.22 -6.35 -0.86
C ILE A 291 -18.36 -6.19 0.39
N THR A 292 -17.49 -7.15 0.67
CA THR A 292 -16.50 -7.06 1.76
C THR A 292 -15.15 -6.55 1.24
N VAL A 293 -14.43 -5.78 2.07
CA VAL A 293 -13.06 -5.36 1.82
C VAL A 293 -12.22 -5.45 3.10
N GLY A 294 -10.94 -5.79 2.98
CA GLY A 294 -10.02 -5.90 4.13
C GLY A 294 -8.88 -6.88 3.89
N ARG A 295 -7.86 -6.46 3.13
CA ARG A 295 -6.65 -7.26 2.83
C ARG A 295 -6.92 -8.65 2.24
N TYR A 296 -7.92 -8.81 1.40
CA TYR A 296 -8.08 -10.03 0.62
C TYR A 296 -7.01 -10.09 -0.48
N THR A 297 -6.17 -11.12 -0.43
CA THR A 297 -5.10 -11.39 -1.40
C THR A 297 -5.25 -12.76 -2.06
N GLU A 298 -5.98 -13.67 -1.41
CA GLU A 298 -6.11 -15.08 -1.79
C GLU A 298 -7.54 -15.40 -2.27
N PRO A 299 -7.72 -15.86 -3.52
CA PRO A 299 -9.02 -16.30 -4.03
C PRO A 299 -9.65 -17.44 -3.22
N GLN A 300 -8.83 -18.29 -2.57
CA GLN A 300 -9.28 -19.39 -1.72
C GLN A 300 -10.07 -18.87 -0.51
N PHE A 301 -9.55 -17.80 0.13
CA PHE A 301 -10.22 -17.19 1.27
C PHE A 301 -11.50 -16.46 0.83
N ALA A 302 -11.43 -15.75 -0.30
CA ALA A 302 -12.61 -15.09 -0.88
C ALA A 302 -13.74 -16.10 -1.22
N GLU A 303 -13.38 -17.26 -1.79
CA GLU A 303 -14.33 -18.35 -2.05
C GLU A 303 -15.05 -18.80 -0.76
N GLN A 304 -14.32 -18.90 0.37
CA GLN A 304 -14.94 -19.28 1.63
C GLN A 304 -15.88 -18.19 2.18
N MET A 305 -15.53 -16.90 2.02
CA MET A 305 -16.40 -15.79 2.44
C MET A 305 -17.76 -15.86 1.74
N VAL A 306 -17.77 -16.06 0.41
CA VAL A 306 -18.99 -16.16 -0.38
C VAL A 306 -19.73 -17.46 -0.09
N LYS A 307 -19.01 -18.59 -0.05
CA LYS A 307 -19.60 -19.92 0.21
C LYS A 307 -20.30 -19.99 1.56
N LEU A 308 -19.77 -19.34 2.58
CA LEU A 308 -20.32 -19.33 3.94
C LEU A 308 -21.38 -18.23 4.13
N GLY A 309 -21.70 -17.45 3.10
CA GLY A 309 -22.68 -16.37 3.15
C GLY A 309 -22.27 -15.19 4.02
N LYS A 310 -20.96 -15.02 4.31
CA LYS A 310 -20.44 -13.88 5.07
C LYS A 310 -20.37 -12.58 4.27
N ALA A 311 -20.33 -12.69 2.95
CA ALA A 311 -20.45 -11.61 1.98
C ALA A 311 -20.88 -12.17 0.63
N ASP A 312 -21.36 -11.32 -0.27
CA ASP A 312 -21.78 -11.72 -1.62
C ASP A 312 -20.69 -11.50 -2.67
N LEU A 313 -19.86 -10.46 -2.48
CA LEU A 313 -18.70 -10.13 -3.33
C LEU A 313 -17.51 -9.80 -2.44
N VAL A 314 -16.32 -9.96 -3.01
CA VAL A 314 -15.06 -9.69 -2.30
C VAL A 314 -14.21 -8.69 -3.08
N ALA A 315 -13.79 -7.61 -2.41
CA ALA A 315 -12.99 -6.56 -3.00
C ALA A 315 -11.48 -6.80 -2.78
N PHE A 316 -10.75 -6.89 -3.89
CA PHE A 316 -9.30 -7.06 -3.95
C PHE A 316 -8.63 -5.70 -4.23
N GLY A 317 -8.52 -4.84 -3.20
CA GLY A 317 -7.96 -3.51 -3.35
C GLY A 317 -6.49 -3.56 -3.79
N ARG A 318 -5.57 -3.50 -2.84
CA ARG A 318 -4.12 -3.51 -3.11
C ARG A 318 -3.63 -4.78 -3.81
N GLN A 319 -4.39 -5.88 -3.72
CA GLN A 319 -4.10 -7.07 -4.51
C GLN A 319 -4.25 -6.81 -6.02
N SER A 320 -5.26 -6.05 -6.45
CA SER A 320 -5.40 -5.66 -7.87
C SER A 320 -4.31 -4.69 -8.35
N LEU A 321 -3.61 -4.01 -7.41
CA LEU A 321 -2.40 -3.23 -7.71
C LEU A 321 -1.18 -4.14 -7.90
N ALA A 322 -1.04 -5.14 -7.03
CA ALA A 322 0.04 -6.11 -7.06
C ALA A 322 -0.08 -7.08 -8.25
N ASP A 323 -1.30 -7.51 -8.54
CA ASP A 323 -1.62 -8.44 -9.62
C ASP A 323 -3.01 -8.17 -10.21
N PRO A 324 -3.10 -7.38 -11.29
CA PRO A 324 -4.38 -7.07 -11.93
C PRO A 324 -5.05 -8.30 -12.56
N HIS A 325 -4.33 -9.41 -12.76
CA HIS A 325 -4.81 -10.65 -13.35
C HIS A 325 -5.17 -11.72 -12.29
N THR A 326 -5.41 -11.31 -11.04
CA THR A 326 -5.78 -12.23 -9.94
C THR A 326 -7.00 -13.12 -10.29
N PRO A 327 -8.14 -12.60 -10.82
CA PRO A 327 -9.27 -13.45 -11.19
C PRO A 327 -8.97 -14.39 -12.34
N GLU A 328 -8.31 -13.93 -13.40
CA GLU A 328 -7.90 -14.75 -14.54
C GLU A 328 -7.05 -15.94 -14.09
N LYS A 329 -5.99 -15.67 -13.30
CA LYS A 329 -5.12 -16.72 -12.76
C LYS A 329 -5.85 -17.70 -11.85
N ALA A 330 -6.82 -17.22 -11.06
CA ALA A 330 -7.68 -18.07 -10.26
C ALA A 330 -8.59 -18.96 -11.11
N GLN A 331 -9.15 -18.42 -12.20
CA GLN A 331 -9.98 -19.17 -13.13
C GLN A 331 -9.21 -20.30 -13.84
N GLU A 332 -7.97 -20.01 -14.20
CA GLU A 332 -7.06 -20.96 -14.86
C GLU A 332 -6.29 -21.85 -13.88
N GLU A 333 -6.58 -21.75 -12.59
CA GLU A 333 -5.94 -22.50 -11.50
C GLU A 333 -4.41 -22.31 -11.40
N ARG A 334 -3.89 -21.17 -11.92
CA ARG A 334 -2.48 -20.76 -11.91
C ARG A 334 -2.14 -19.90 -10.67
N LEU A 335 -2.43 -20.40 -9.47
CA LEU A 335 -2.26 -19.62 -8.24
C LEU A 335 -0.79 -19.31 -7.91
N GLU A 336 0.12 -20.18 -8.34
CA GLU A 336 1.56 -19.99 -8.17
C GLU A 336 2.10 -18.78 -8.95
N ASP A 337 1.39 -18.35 -10.02
CA ASP A 337 1.74 -17.18 -10.82
C ASP A 337 1.32 -15.86 -10.19
N MET A 338 0.49 -15.91 -9.15
CA MET A 338 -0.02 -14.72 -8.51
C MET A 338 1.07 -13.99 -7.74
N THR A 339 1.11 -12.68 -7.94
CA THR A 339 1.94 -11.78 -7.14
C THR A 339 1.12 -11.23 -5.98
N PRO A 340 1.35 -11.67 -4.74
CA PRO A 340 0.56 -11.20 -3.62
C PRO A 340 0.92 -9.77 -3.22
N CYS A 341 -0.08 -9.01 -2.79
CA CYS A 341 0.16 -7.75 -2.10
C CYS A 341 0.73 -8.04 -0.71
N ILE A 342 1.92 -7.51 -0.43
CA ILE A 342 2.62 -7.68 0.85
C ILE A 342 2.30 -6.57 1.87
N ALA A 343 1.30 -5.75 1.61
CA ALA A 343 0.83 -4.66 2.47
C ALA A 343 1.93 -3.71 2.99
N CYS A 344 2.98 -3.50 2.20
CA CYS A 344 4.13 -2.65 2.53
C CYS A 344 3.83 -1.15 2.54
N LEU A 345 2.73 -0.70 1.94
CA LEU A 345 2.25 0.68 1.81
C LEU A 345 3.20 1.66 1.09
N GLN A 346 4.39 1.23 0.65
CA GLN A 346 5.47 2.11 0.16
C GLN A 346 5.11 2.91 -1.10
N GLY A 347 4.47 2.29 -2.09
CA GLY A 347 4.19 2.91 -3.39
C GLY A 347 2.72 3.28 -3.59
N CYS A 348 1.81 2.72 -2.81
CA CYS A 348 0.38 3.04 -2.86
C CYS A 348 0.02 4.15 -1.86
N VAL A 349 -0.10 3.83 -0.57
CA VAL A 349 -0.57 4.77 0.46
C VAL A 349 0.40 5.94 0.64
N ALA A 350 1.71 5.68 0.78
CA ALA A 350 2.70 6.74 0.95
C ALA A 350 2.74 7.71 -0.26
N ASN A 351 2.62 7.21 -1.50
CA ASN A 351 2.54 8.07 -2.68
C ASN A 351 1.22 8.85 -2.74
N MET A 352 0.11 8.21 -2.37
CA MET A 352 -1.19 8.87 -2.34
C MET A 352 -1.16 10.10 -1.42
N TYR A 353 -0.65 9.96 -0.20
CA TYR A 353 -0.48 11.08 0.73
C TYR A 353 0.50 12.14 0.25
N ALA A 354 1.55 11.73 -0.45
CA ALA A 354 2.51 12.65 -1.06
C ALA A 354 1.99 13.34 -2.33
N GLY A 355 0.74 13.10 -2.75
CA GLY A 355 0.15 13.64 -3.99
C GLY A 355 0.80 13.10 -5.27
N LYS A 356 1.54 12.00 -5.18
CA LYS A 356 2.22 11.34 -6.30
C LYS A 356 1.34 10.24 -6.90
N PRO A 357 1.51 9.93 -8.20
CA PRO A 357 0.88 8.76 -8.81
C PRO A 357 1.22 7.47 -8.07
N LEU A 358 0.26 6.52 -8.03
CA LEU A 358 0.50 5.20 -7.45
C LEU A 358 1.61 4.46 -8.20
N CYS A 359 2.38 3.70 -7.45
CA CYS A 359 3.23 2.62 -7.96
C CYS A 359 3.22 1.45 -6.96
N CYS A 360 3.80 0.33 -7.32
CA CYS A 360 3.78 -0.84 -6.45
C CYS A 360 5.17 -1.50 -6.39
N LEU A 361 5.60 -1.87 -5.17
CA LEU A 361 6.86 -2.54 -4.94
C LEU A 361 6.94 -3.90 -5.63
N VAL A 362 5.85 -4.67 -5.59
CA VAL A 362 5.80 -6.03 -6.15
C VAL A 362 5.36 -6.06 -7.62
N ASN A 363 4.84 -4.93 -8.14
CA ASN A 363 4.41 -4.78 -9.53
C ASN A 363 4.95 -3.46 -10.10
N PRO A 364 6.15 -3.45 -10.67
CA PRO A 364 6.78 -2.24 -11.18
C PRO A 364 6.10 -1.66 -12.44
N VAL A 365 5.15 -2.40 -13.05
CA VAL A 365 4.37 -1.94 -14.21
C VAL A 365 3.21 -1.02 -13.79
N LEU A 366 2.78 -1.07 -12.52
CA LEU A 366 1.66 -0.25 -12.04
C LEU A 366 1.90 1.25 -12.30
N GLY A 367 0.96 1.87 -13.02
CA GLY A 367 1.01 3.26 -13.45
C GLY A 367 1.81 3.48 -14.74
N ARG A 368 2.26 2.39 -15.37
CA ARG A 368 2.99 2.37 -16.65
C ARG A 368 2.32 1.44 -17.67
N GLU A 369 1.08 1.06 -17.45
CA GLU A 369 0.32 0.15 -18.30
C GLU A 369 0.22 0.67 -19.75
N VAL A 370 0.24 2.00 -19.95
CA VAL A 370 0.26 2.64 -21.28
C VAL A 370 1.53 2.29 -22.07
N GLU A 371 2.67 2.16 -21.39
CA GLU A 371 3.96 1.88 -22.04
C GLU A 371 4.05 0.42 -22.53
N GLY A 372 3.37 -0.49 -21.84
CA GLY A 372 3.47 -1.92 -22.07
C GLY A 372 4.87 -2.47 -21.78
N LEU A 373 5.17 -3.64 -22.33
CA LEU A 373 6.50 -4.25 -22.29
C LEU A 373 6.94 -4.61 -23.72
N PRO A 374 7.51 -3.65 -24.47
CA PRO A 374 7.91 -3.87 -25.86
C PRO A 374 9.07 -4.87 -25.93
N LYS A 375 9.10 -5.67 -26.99
CA LYS A 375 10.25 -6.50 -27.29
C LYS A 375 11.46 -5.63 -27.62
N ALA A 376 12.66 -6.08 -27.25
CA ALA A 376 13.89 -5.42 -27.63
C ALA A 376 14.10 -5.49 -29.16
N GLU A 377 14.61 -4.42 -29.74
CA GLU A 377 14.95 -4.38 -31.16
C GLU A 377 16.05 -5.38 -31.52
N LYS A 378 17.02 -5.56 -30.58
CA LYS A 378 18.11 -6.52 -30.70
C LYS A 378 18.28 -7.26 -29.39
N ALA A 379 18.30 -8.59 -29.43
CA ALA A 379 18.61 -9.40 -28.27
C ALA A 379 20.08 -9.20 -27.83
N LYS A 380 20.29 -8.97 -26.53
CA LYS A 380 21.59 -8.86 -25.86
C LYS A 380 21.82 -10.07 -24.97
N LYS A 381 23.09 -10.44 -24.75
CA LYS A 381 23.53 -11.33 -23.68
C LYS A 381 23.66 -10.52 -22.39
N VAL A 382 22.73 -10.70 -21.47
CA VAL A 382 22.61 -9.90 -20.24
C VAL A 382 22.98 -10.75 -19.03
N TYR A 383 23.94 -10.29 -18.25
CA TYR A 383 24.30 -10.91 -16.97
C TYR A 383 23.81 -10.03 -15.82
N VAL A 384 23.02 -10.63 -14.92
CA VAL A 384 22.53 -9.97 -13.72
C VAL A 384 23.26 -10.55 -12.52
N ILE A 385 23.94 -9.71 -11.74
CA ILE A 385 24.79 -10.12 -10.63
C ILE A 385 24.12 -9.76 -9.31
N GLY A 386 23.61 -10.77 -8.61
CA GLY A 386 22.86 -10.69 -7.35
C GLY A 386 21.40 -11.10 -7.51
N GLY A 387 21.00 -12.14 -6.76
CA GLY A 387 19.67 -12.76 -6.78
C GLY A 387 18.68 -12.14 -5.78
N GLY A 388 18.91 -10.89 -5.35
CA GLY A 388 17.95 -10.10 -4.58
C GLY A 388 16.74 -9.70 -5.43
N VAL A 389 15.76 -8.98 -4.82
CA VAL A 389 14.53 -8.58 -5.53
C VAL A 389 14.80 -7.63 -6.70
N ALA A 390 15.82 -6.78 -6.62
CA ALA A 390 16.24 -5.94 -7.75
C ALA A 390 16.76 -6.78 -8.92
N GLY A 391 17.69 -7.70 -8.65
CA GLY A 391 18.25 -8.56 -9.69
C GLY A 391 17.22 -9.49 -10.33
N MET A 392 16.35 -10.12 -9.54
CA MET A 392 15.25 -10.93 -10.08
C MET A 392 14.29 -10.08 -10.93
N CYS A 393 13.95 -8.84 -10.49
CA CYS A 393 13.11 -7.91 -11.25
C CYS A 393 13.74 -7.56 -12.60
N ALA A 394 15.02 -7.19 -12.63
CA ALA A 394 15.75 -6.91 -13.85
C ALA A 394 15.81 -8.13 -14.77
N ALA A 395 16.11 -9.32 -14.21
CA ALA A 395 16.28 -10.55 -14.97
C ALA A 395 15.00 -10.99 -15.68
N PHE A 396 13.86 -11.13 -14.97
CA PHE A 396 12.62 -11.54 -15.63
C PHE A 396 12.09 -10.47 -16.59
N THR A 397 12.31 -9.18 -16.32
CA THR A 397 11.90 -8.11 -17.22
C THR A 397 12.69 -8.12 -18.51
N ALA A 398 14.02 -8.18 -18.44
CA ALA A 398 14.90 -8.25 -19.60
C ALA A 398 14.62 -9.54 -20.42
N LYS A 399 14.43 -10.68 -19.77
CA LYS A 399 14.10 -11.95 -20.44
C LYS A 399 12.77 -11.88 -21.18
N ARG A 400 11.75 -11.30 -20.60
CA ARG A 400 10.43 -11.09 -21.24
C ARG A 400 10.52 -10.16 -22.44
N ARG A 401 11.48 -9.23 -22.49
CA ARG A 401 11.76 -8.39 -23.66
C ARG A 401 12.51 -9.12 -24.78
N GLY A 402 13.05 -10.32 -24.50
CA GLY A 402 13.68 -11.18 -25.51
C GLY A 402 15.21 -11.25 -25.42
N HIS A 403 15.82 -10.70 -24.37
CA HIS A 403 17.25 -10.84 -24.13
C HIS A 403 17.62 -12.26 -23.67
N ASP A 404 18.89 -12.65 -23.86
CA ASP A 404 19.45 -13.87 -23.25
C ASP A 404 20.01 -13.53 -21.88
N VAL A 405 19.32 -14.00 -20.81
CA VAL A 405 19.56 -13.55 -19.43
C VAL A 405 20.07 -14.66 -18.55
N THR A 406 21.23 -14.43 -17.90
CA THR A 406 21.73 -15.26 -16.80
C THR A 406 21.77 -14.43 -15.51
N LEU A 407 21.14 -14.96 -14.45
CA LEU A 407 21.14 -14.41 -13.09
C LEU A 407 22.11 -15.21 -12.24
N PHE A 408 23.07 -14.54 -11.61
CA PHE A 408 24.04 -15.13 -10.71
C PHE A 408 23.73 -14.76 -9.26
N GLU A 409 23.75 -15.73 -8.37
CA GLU A 409 23.62 -15.55 -6.92
C GLU A 409 24.81 -16.23 -6.22
N ALA A 410 25.47 -15.50 -5.35
CA ALA A 410 26.66 -15.98 -4.64
C ALA A 410 26.35 -17.03 -3.56
N THR A 411 25.12 -17.04 -3.07
CA THR A 411 24.63 -17.95 -2.01
C THR A 411 23.75 -19.05 -2.57
N ASP A 412 23.23 -19.90 -1.69
CA ASP A 412 22.28 -20.98 -2.01
C ASP A 412 20.81 -20.52 -1.97
N LYS A 413 20.53 -19.19 -1.77
CA LYS A 413 19.17 -18.67 -1.60
C LYS A 413 18.95 -17.36 -2.36
N LEU A 414 17.84 -17.30 -3.12
CA LEU A 414 17.36 -16.06 -3.72
C LEU A 414 16.61 -15.19 -2.72
N GLY A 415 16.50 -13.89 -2.99
CA GLY A 415 15.73 -12.93 -2.21
C GLY A 415 16.56 -11.85 -1.52
N GLY A 416 17.88 -12.08 -1.33
CA GLY A 416 18.77 -11.09 -0.70
C GLY A 416 18.26 -10.58 0.65
N ASN A 417 18.48 -9.31 0.97
CA ASN A 417 18.07 -8.70 2.24
C ASN A 417 16.56 -8.69 2.48
N MET A 418 15.71 -8.90 1.44
CA MET A 418 14.26 -9.04 1.65
C MET A 418 13.89 -10.30 2.45
N ARG A 419 14.75 -11.31 2.50
CA ARG A 419 14.56 -12.47 3.40
C ARG A 419 14.65 -12.04 4.86
N LEU A 420 15.62 -11.17 5.19
CA LEU A 420 15.79 -10.62 6.54
C LEU A 420 14.59 -9.77 6.95
N ALA A 421 14.07 -8.98 6.01
CA ALA A 421 12.89 -8.14 6.24
C ALA A 421 11.60 -8.94 6.52
N ALA A 422 11.59 -10.25 6.27
CA ALA A 422 10.45 -11.13 6.54
C ALA A 422 10.43 -11.73 7.96
N TYR A 423 11.54 -11.65 8.71
CA TYR A 423 11.65 -12.25 10.05
C TYR A 423 10.94 -11.47 11.17
N PRO A 424 10.95 -10.11 11.18
CA PRO A 424 10.27 -9.36 12.23
C PRO A 424 8.78 -9.71 12.34
N PRO A 425 8.18 -9.53 13.54
CA PRO A 425 6.78 -9.88 13.79
C PRO A 425 5.82 -9.31 12.73
N GLY A 426 4.86 -10.14 12.30
CA GLY A 426 3.84 -9.75 11.33
C GLY A 426 4.31 -9.53 9.89
N LYS A 427 5.59 -9.77 9.55
CA LYS A 427 6.15 -9.48 8.21
C LYS A 427 6.25 -10.68 7.27
N GLY A 428 5.68 -11.80 7.61
CA GLY A 428 5.71 -13.04 6.83
C GLY A 428 5.21 -12.90 5.37
N ASP A 429 4.32 -11.94 5.10
CA ASP A 429 3.81 -11.64 3.75
C ASP A 429 4.92 -11.33 2.73
N ILE A 430 6.07 -10.81 3.19
CA ILE A 430 7.23 -10.49 2.34
C ILE A 430 7.76 -11.72 1.61
N THR A 431 7.66 -12.91 2.22
CA THR A 431 8.06 -14.18 1.60
C THR A 431 7.27 -14.46 0.31
N GLY A 432 6.02 -14.00 0.24
CA GLY A 432 5.17 -14.11 -0.93
C GLY A 432 5.73 -13.35 -2.15
N MET A 433 6.33 -12.18 -1.94
CA MET A 433 7.03 -11.44 -2.99
C MET A 433 8.23 -12.22 -3.52
N ILE A 434 9.08 -12.71 -2.63
CA ILE A 434 10.30 -13.46 -3.00
C ILE A 434 9.90 -14.67 -3.84
N ARG A 435 8.94 -15.48 -3.37
CA ARG A 435 8.42 -16.64 -4.09
C ARG A 435 7.90 -16.26 -5.48
N SER A 436 7.07 -15.21 -5.56
CA SER A 436 6.51 -14.73 -6.82
C SER A 436 7.59 -14.31 -7.82
N TYR A 437 8.67 -13.68 -7.36
CA TYR A 437 9.77 -13.25 -8.23
C TYR A 437 10.62 -14.44 -8.71
N ILE A 438 10.82 -15.44 -7.88
CA ILE A 438 11.46 -16.71 -8.28
C ILE A 438 10.65 -17.36 -9.40
N VAL A 439 9.33 -17.54 -9.19
CA VAL A 439 8.43 -18.14 -10.19
C VAL A 439 8.44 -17.34 -11.50
N LYS A 440 8.45 -15.99 -11.43
CA LYS A 440 8.55 -15.13 -12.62
C LYS A 440 9.86 -15.33 -13.38
N CYS A 441 10.98 -15.48 -12.70
CA CYS A 441 12.27 -15.78 -13.33
C CYS A 441 12.25 -17.16 -14.02
N GLU A 442 11.76 -18.19 -13.33
CA GLU A 442 11.66 -19.56 -13.85
C GLU A 442 10.75 -19.62 -15.09
N LYS A 443 9.53 -19.06 -15.01
CA LYS A 443 8.57 -19.05 -16.13
C LYS A 443 9.01 -18.18 -17.30
N ALA A 444 9.78 -17.12 -17.06
CA ALA A 444 10.40 -16.35 -18.13
C ALA A 444 11.55 -17.11 -18.81
N GLY A 445 12.08 -18.16 -18.19
CA GLY A 445 13.23 -18.91 -18.70
C GLY A 445 14.57 -18.21 -18.45
N VAL A 446 14.71 -17.52 -17.31
CA VAL A 446 15.98 -16.96 -16.85
C VAL A 446 16.91 -18.10 -16.47
N ASN A 447 18.17 -18.08 -16.95
CA ASN A 447 19.19 -19.02 -16.53
C ASN A 447 19.74 -18.61 -15.15
N ILE A 448 19.38 -19.35 -14.08
CA ILE A 448 19.77 -19.01 -12.71
C ILE A 448 20.98 -19.87 -12.29
N LYS A 449 22.07 -19.21 -11.88
CA LYS A 449 23.30 -19.83 -11.36
C LYS A 449 23.49 -19.46 -9.89
N MET A 450 23.16 -20.42 -9.02
CA MET A 450 23.34 -20.33 -7.58
C MET A 450 24.79 -20.63 -7.17
N ASN A 451 25.17 -20.26 -5.94
CA ASN A 451 26.51 -20.51 -5.37
C ASN A 451 27.64 -20.02 -6.29
N THR A 452 27.40 -18.94 -7.04
CA THR A 452 28.32 -18.43 -8.06
C THR A 452 28.64 -16.95 -7.80
N LYS A 453 29.79 -16.69 -7.18
CA LYS A 453 30.33 -15.35 -7.03
C LYS A 453 31.02 -14.95 -8.33
N VAL A 454 30.45 -14.01 -9.06
CA VAL A 454 30.99 -13.51 -10.32
C VAL A 454 32.25 -12.70 -10.08
N THR A 455 33.27 -12.90 -10.95
CA THR A 455 34.53 -12.16 -10.98
C THR A 455 34.71 -11.48 -12.33
N ALA A 456 35.54 -10.45 -12.40
CA ALA A 456 35.89 -9.77 -13.64
C ALA A 456 36.50 -10.75 -14.69
N GLN A 457 37.26 -11.75 -14.22
CA GLN A 457 37.82 -12.78 -15.11
C GLN A 457 36.74 -13.60 -15.82
N MET A 458 35.69 -14.01 -15.11
CA MET A 458 34.54 -14.74 -15.72
C MET A 458 33.87 -13.90 -16.81
N LEU A 459 33.70 -12.59 -16.56
CA LEU A 459 33.08 -11.67 -17.53
C LEU A 459 33.96 -11.43 -18.75
N LYS A 460 35.28 -11.42 -18.60
CA LYS A 460 36.24 -11.36 -19.69
C LYS A 460 36.16 -12.59 -20.61
N GLU A 461 35.98 -13.77 -20.03
CA GLU A 461 35.90 -15.05 -20.75
C GLU A 461 34.56 -15.22 -21.46
N ASP A 462 33.46 -14.83 -20.77
CA ASP A 462 32.10 -15.01 -21.23
C ASP A 462 31.58 -13.88 -22.15
N THR A 463 32.20 -12.71 -22.12
CA THR A 463 31.90 -11.53 -22.97
C THR A 463 30.41 -11.19 -23.08
N PRO A 464 29.71 -10.85 -21.97
CA PRO A 464 28.34 -10.37 -22.03
C PRO A 464 28.26 -8.98 -22.70
N ASP A 465 27.14 -8.70 -23.40
CA ASP A 465 26.87 -7.37 -23.96
C ASP A 465 26.58 -6.34 -22.83
N THR A 466 25.89 -6.80 -21.80
CA THR A 466 25.43 -5.94 -20.69
C THR A 466 25.56 -6.68 -19.35
N VAL A 467 26.02 -5.96 -18.33
CA VAL A 467 26.00 -6.40 -16.92
C VAL A 467 25.11 -5.48 -16.08
N ILE A 468 24.21 -6.09 -15.29
CA ILE A 468 23.42 -5.38 -14.29
C ILE A 468 23.91 -5.78 -12.89
N LEU A 469 24.52 -4.84 -12.17
CA LEU A 469 24.99 -5.04 -10.81
C LEU A 469 23.83 -4.80 -9.83
N ALA A 470 23.33 -5.87 -9.24
CA ALA A 470 22.30 -5.88 -8.20
C ALA A 470 22.85 -6.52 -6.90
N THR A 471 24.09 -6.21 -6.57
CA THR A 471 24.89 -6.83 -5.50
C THR A 471 24.41 -6.49 -4.10
N GLY A 472 23.49 -5.52 -3.97
CA GLY A 472 22.84 -5.16 -2.72
C GLY A 472 23.74 -4.40 -1.74
N ALA A 473 23.39 -4.46 -0.47
CA ALA A 473 24.07 -3.78 0.62
C ALA A 473 24.45 -4.76 1.74
N GLU A 474 25.39 -4.35 2.55
CA GLU A 474 25.85 -5.04 3.77
C GLU A 474 25.72 -4.11 4.97
N THR A 475 25.82 -4.66 6.18
CA THR A 475 25.71 -3.90 7.42
C THR A 475 26.74 -2.77 7.46
N LEU A 476 26.29 -1.57 7.77
CA LEU A 476 27.15 -0.40 7.92
C LEU A 476 27.99 -0.54 9.20
N VAL A 477 29.30 -0.50 9.02
CA VAL A 477 30.27 -0.40 10.12
C VAL A 477 30.85 1.00 10.15
N LEU A 478 30.81 1.67 11.31
CA LEU A 478 31.28 3.03 11.50
C LEU A 478 32.63 2.99 12.27
N PRO A 479 33.77 2.99 11.57
CA PRO A 479 35.08 2.71 12.17
C PRO A 479 35.58 3.78 13.17
N PHE A 480 34.89 4.92 13.23
CA PHE A 480 35.19 5.99 14.20
C PHE A 480 34.56 5.75 15.59
N ILE A 481 33.67 4.77 15.73
CA ILE A 481 33.12 4.38 17.04
C ILE A 481 34.12 3.44 17.70
N LYS A 482 34.64 3.87 18.82
CA LYS A 482 35.63 3.08 19.58
C LYS A 482 34.99 1.77 20.08
N GLY A 483 35.68 0.65 19.96
CA GLY A 483 35.22 -0.67 20.35
C GLY A 483 34.31 -1.36 19.31
N ILE A 484 34.14 -0.79 18.11
CA ILE A 484 33.33 -1.38 17.02
C ILE A 484 33.90 -2.73 16.54
N GLU A 485 35.18 -2.98 16.77
CA GLU A 485 35.91 -4.21 16.42
C GLU A 485 35.74 -5.34 17.47
N ASN A 486 35.02 -5.08 18.57
CA ASN A 486 34.82 -6.08 19.61
C ASN A 486 34.12 -7.33 19.03
N PRO A 487 34.71 -8.55 19.14
CA PRO A 487 34.15 -9.79 18.57
C PRO A 487 32.85 -10.23 19.23
N ASP A 488 32.49 -9.72 20.40
CA ASP A 488 31.27 -10.05 21.11
C ASP A 488 30.05 -9.26 20.58
N ILE A 489 30.28 -8.25 19.75
CA ILE A 489 29.21 -7.49 19.06
C ILE A 489 28.45 -8.42 18.14
N VAL A 490 27.11 -8.34 18.19
CA VAL A 490 26.19 -9.03 17.30
C VAL A 490 25.55 -8.01 16.35
N TYR A 491 25.41 -8.32 15.09
CA TYR A 491 24.67 -7.46 14.16
C TYR A 491 23.18 -7.82 14.13
N GLY A 492 22.30 -6.84 13.89
CA GLY A 492 20.87 -7.07 13.81
C GLY A 492 20.49 -8.16 12.79
N VAL A 493 21.22 -8.25 11.68
CA VAL A 493 21.05 -9.31 10.68
C VAL A 493 21.33 -10.71 11.25
N ASP A 494 22.34 -10.86 12.10
CA ASP A 494 22.67 -12.13 12.73
C ASP A 494 21.60 -12.56 13.75
N CYS A 495 21.00 -11.58 14.44
CA CYS A 495 19.86 -11.84 15.33
C CYS A 495 18.66 -12.36 14.55
N LEU A 496 18.31 -11.70 13.44
CA LEU A 496 17.16 -12.07 12.60
C LEU A 496 17.37 -13.45 11.93
N GLU A 497 18.58 -13.78 11.52
CA GLU A 497 18.91 -15.10 10.93
C GLU A 497 19.16 -16.19 12.00
N GLY A 498 19.32 -15.82 13.27
CA GLY A 498 19.66 -16.76 14.34
C GLY A 498 21.05 -17.36 14.21
N THR A 499 21.98 -16.67 13.55
CA THR A 499 23.36 -17.14 13.30
C THR A 499 24.30 -16.92 14.49
N ARG A 500 23.92 -15.98 15.39
CA ARG A 500 24.63 -15.71 16.64
C ARG A 500 23.68 -15.72 17.83
N PRO A 501 24.09 -16.32 18.97
CA PRO A 501 23.28 -16.33 20.18
C PRO A 501 23.22 -14.91 20.78
N VAL A 502 22.09 -14.59 21.40
CA VAL A 502 21.81 -13.34 22.08
C VAL A 502 21.47 -13.63 23.53
N GLY A 503 22.03 -12.88 24.50
CA GLY A 503 21.75 -13.00 25.92
C GLY A 503 20.37 -12.48 26.28
N HIS A 504 20.01 -12.53 27.57
CA HIS A 504 18.65 -12.14 28.02
C HIS A 504 18.43 -10.63 27.98
N LYS A 505 19.44 -9.83 28.40
CA LYS A 505 19.39 -8.36 28.37
C LYS A 505 20.14 -7.81 27.15
N VAL A 506 19.42 -7.14 26.26
CA VAL A 506 19.94 -6.73 24.96
C VAL A 506 19.85 -5.21 24.78
N LEU A 507 20.95 -4.61 24.34
CA LEU A 507 20.98 -3.23 23.88
C LEU A 507 21.07 -3.18 22.34
N VAL A 508 20.05 -2.68 21.68
CA VAL A 508 20.08 -2.43 20.22
C VAL A 508 20.57 -1.01 19.95
N VAL A 509 21.64 -0.88 19.19
CA VAL A 509 22.26 0.39 18.79
C VAL A 509 21.81 0.74 17.36
N GLY A 510 21.09 1.85 17.23
CA GLY A 510 20.45 2.32 16.00
C GLY A 510 18.94 2.07 16.01
N GLY A 511 18.16 3.15 16.05
CA GLY A 511 16.71 3.15 16.14
C GLY A 511 16.01 3.44 14.82
N GLY A 512 16.66 3.23 13.67
CA GLY A 512 16.00 3.24 12.37
C GLY A 512 15.08 2.03 12.19
N MET A 513 14.46 1.90 11.00
CA MET A 513 13.49 0.83 10.71
C MET A 513 14.03 -0.56 11.09
N VAL A 514 15.25 -0.92 10.66
CA VAL A 514 15.82 -2.26 10.93
C VAL A 514 16.07 -2.48 12.42
N GLY A 515 16.64 -1.48 13.12
CA GLY A 515 16.91 -1.61 14.56
C GLY A 515 15.63 -1.70 15.39
N ALA A 516 14.63 -0.89 15.06
CA ALA A 516 13.35 -0.92 15.75
C ALA A 516 12.63 -2.28 15.54
N GLU A 517 12.67 -2.83 14.32
CA GLU A 517 12.11 -4.15 14.01
C GLU A 517 12.91 -5.31 14.64
N THR A 518 14.25 -5.15 14.76
CA THR A 518 15.09 -6.11 15.48
C THR A 518 14.79 -6.09 16.98
N ALA A 519 14.55 -4.91 17.57
CA ALA A 519 14.17 -4.77 18.97
C ALA A 519 12.83 -5.44 19.27
N ASP A 520 11.82 -5.23 18.42
CA ASP A 520 10.51 -5.89 18.51
C ASP A 520 10.64 -7.42 18.40
N PHE A 521 11.40 -7.89 17.42
CA PHE A 521 11.65 -9.31 17.20
C PHE A 521 12.28 -10.00 18.43
N LEU A 522 13.29 -9.37 19.04
CA LEU A 522 13.94 -9.90 20.23
C LEU A 522 13.01 -9.86 21.46
N ALA A 523 12.26 -8.77 21.62
CA ALA A 523 11.33 -8.62 22.73
C ALA A 523 10.16 -9.63 22.67
N GLU A 524 9.64 -9.93 21.45
CA GLU A 524 8.64 -10.99 21.24
C GLU A 524 9.17 -12.38 21.66
N GLN A 525 10.48 -12.62 21.52
CA GLN A 525 11.13 -13.86 21.94
C GLN A 525 11.43 -13.91 23.45
N GLY A 526 11.10 -12.86 24.20
CA GLY A 526 11.23 -12.82 25.66
C GLY A 526 12.54 -12.22 26.17
N HIS A 527 13.31 -11.53 25.33
CA HIS A 527 14.48 -10.75 25.77
C HIS A 527 14.05 -9.43 26.43
N GLU A 528 14.82 -8.97 27.43
CA GLU A 528 14.71 -7.63 28.00
C GLU A 528 15.48 -6.67 27.10
N VAL A 529 14.78 -5.81 26.32
CA VAL A 529 15.38 -5.01 25.27
C VAL A 529 15.40 -3.53 25.63
N ALA A 530 16.54 -2.88 25.36
CA ALA A 530 16.67 -1.44 25.27
C ALA A 530 17.15 -1.07 23.86
N ILE A 531 16.74 0.10 23.36
CA ILE A 531 17.19 0.63 22.07
C ILE A 531 17.71 2.05 22.23
N ILE A 532 18.86 2.34 21.59
CA ILE A 532 19.50 3.66 21.63
C ILE A 532 19.60 4.25 20.22
N GLU A 533 19.20 5.52 20.07
CA GLU A 533 19.12 6.23 18.78
C GLU A 533 19.63 7.68 18.93
N MET A 534 20.42 8.15 17.95
CA MET A 534 20.92 9.52 17.93
C MET A 534 19.85 10.56 17.58
N ARG A 535 18.80 10.18 16.85
CA ARG A 535 17.66 11.05 16.55
C ARG A 535 16.72 11.13 17.76
N ASP A 536 15.79 12.04 17.72
CA ASP A 536 14.79 12.31 18.78
C ASP A 536 13.65 11.28 18.84
N ALA A 537 13.56 10.36 17.88
CA ALA A 537 12.51 9.35 17.81
C ALA A 537 13.02 8.01 17.27
N ILE A 538 12.38 6.92 17.69
CA ILE A 538 12.59 5.58 17.16
C ILE A 538 11.70 5.36 15.92
N GLY A 539 12.28 4.75 14.87
CA GLY A 539 11.60 4.39 13.63
C GLY A 539 10.98 5.56 12.86
N PRO A 540 11.62 6.75 12.76
CA PRO A 540 11.03 7.87 12.02
C PRO A 540 10.97 7.64 10.50
N ASP A 541 11.68 6.66 10.00
CA ASP A 541 11.71 6.17 8.62
C ASP A 541 10.72 5.02 8.37
N VAL A 542 10.07 4.50 9.41
CA VAL A 542 8.96 3.53 9.29
C VAL A 542 7.72 4.24 8.77
N ILE A 543 6.99 3.61 7.86
CA ILE A 543 5.71 4.15 7.35
C ILE A 543 4.71 4.25 8.51
N HIS A 544 3.93 5.34 8.55
CA HIS A 544 3.07 5.73 9.67
C HIS A 544 2.23 4.56 10.20
N GLU A 545 1.49 3.87 9.34
CA GLU A 545 0.58 2.80 9.74
C GLU A 545 1.31 1.57 10.30
N HIS A 546 2.54 1.30 9.83
CA HIS A 546 3.39 0.26 10.42
C HIS A 546 3.96 0.70 11.78
N ARG A 547 4.31 2.00 11.89
CA ARG A 547 4.92 2.54 13.09
C ARG A 547 3.97 2.52 14.29
N ILE A 548 2.66 2.69 14.07
CA ILE A 548 1.65 2.59 15.13
C ILE A 548 1.77 1.23 15.84
N PHE A 549 1.67 0.13 15.09
CA PHE A 549 1.76 -1.22 15.65
C PHE A 549 3.13 -1.53 16.26
N LEU A 550 4.19 -1.00 15.67
CA LEU A 550 5.55 -1.15 16.22
C LEU A 550 5.68 -0.45 17.58
N MET A 551 5.11 0.75 17.74
CA MET A 551 5.14 1.45 19.04
C MET A 551 4.21 0.81 20.09
N GLU A 552 3.08 0.25 19.69
CA GLU A 552 2.24 -0.57 20.56
C GLU A 552 2.97 -1.82 21.04
N ALA A 553 3.77 -2.47 20.19
CA ALA A 553 4.63 -3.59 20.58
C ALA A 553 5.73 -3.15 21.56
N PHE A 554 6.33 -1.98 21.35
CA PHE A 554 7.32 -1.40 22.27
C PHE A 554 6.73 -1.16 23.67
N GLU A 555 5.51 -0.64 23.74
CA GLU A 555 4.79 -0.47 25.01
C GLU A 555 4.45 -1.82 25.65
N LYS A 556 3.89 -2.74 24.87
CA LYS A 556 3.49 -4.09 25.32
C LYS A 556 4.64 -4.87 25.93
N TYR A 557 5.83 -4.81 25.33
CA TYR A 557 7.01 -5.55 25.78
C TYR A 557 7.92 -4.74 26.71
N GLY A 558 7.60 -3.46 26.98
CA GLY A 558 8.38 -2.59 27.86
C GLY A 558 9.78 -2.26 27.31
N ILE A 559 9.92 -2.13 25.97
CA ILE A 559 11.20 -1.81 25.34
C ILE A 559 11.64 -0.40 25.74
N LYS A 560 12.78 -0.28 26.41
CA LYS A 560 13.34 1.01 26.86
C LYS A 560 13.91 1.78 25.67
N GLN A 561 13.51 3.03 25.52
CA GLN A 561 13.96 3.90 24.44
C GLN A 561 14.90 4.98 24.98
N ILE A 562 16.11 5.07 24.43
CA ILE A 562 17.11 6.11 24.72
C ILE A 562 17.30 6.87 23.41
N THR A 563 16.67 8.03 23.30
CA THR A 563 16.72 8.89 22.08
C THR A 563 17.64 10.07 22.29
N SER A 564 17.96 10.79 21.20
CA SER A 564 18.93 11.91 21.19
C SER A 564 20.30 11.50 21.76
N ALA A 565 20.73 10.27 21.52
CA ALA A 565 21.89 9.63 22.13
C ALA A 565 22.88 9.14 21.07
N ALA A 566 23.92 9.91 20.82
CA ALA A 566 24.97 9.58 19.86
C ALA A 566 26.04 8.69 20.53
N VAL A 567 26.05 7.40 20.17
CA VAL A 567 27.04 6.43 20.69
C VAL A 567 28.44 6.81 20.28
N SER A 568 29.38 6.82 21.24
CA SER A 568 30.80 7.17 21.07
C SER A 568 31.74 6.00 21.29
N GLU A 569 31.40 5.07 22.19
CA GLU A 569 32.22 3.89 22.48
C GLU A 569 31.30 2.70 22.81
N ILE A 570 31.68 1.50 22.38
CA ILE A 570 30.99 0.24 22.61
C ILE A 570 31.87 -0.62 23.54
N PHE A 571 31.22 -1.19 24.56
CA PHE A 571 31.83 -2.10 25.51
C PHE A 571 31.18 -3.49 25.38
N SER A 572 31.72 -4.49 26.07
CA SER A 572 31.12 -5.83 26.07
C SER A 572 29.73 -5.89 26.70
N ASP A 573 29.40 -4.94 27.59
CA ASP A 573 28.15 -4.90 28.36
C ASP A 573 27.31 -3.64 28.14
N GLY A 574 27.61 -2.85 27.10
CA GLY A 574 26.87 -1.62 26.83
C GLY A 574 27.61 -0.59 25.98
N VAL A 575 27.23 0.67 26.12
CA VAL A 575 27.78 1.78 25.34
C VAL A 575 28.00 3.04 26.19
N SER A 576 28.92 3.93 25.76
CA SER A 576 28.88 5.34 26.13
C SER A 576 28.30 6.18 25.00
N TYR A 577 27.64 7.28 25.35
CA TYR A 577 27.00 8.17 24.39
C TYR A 577 26.99 9.63 24.84
N LYS A 578 26.82 10.55 23.90
CA LYS A 578 26.61 11.98 24.14
C LYS A 578 25.21 12.41 23.75
N ASN A 579 24.72 13.49 24.36
CA ASN A 579 23.46 14.10 23.99
C ASN A 579 23.54 14.70 22.57
N ALA A 580 22.82 14.11 21.62
CA ALA A 580 22.80 14.57 20.23
C ALA A 580 21.94 15.82 20.03
N ALA A 581 20.97 16.09 20.93
CA ALA A 581 20.10 17.26 20.87
C ALA A 581 20.79 18.54 21.32
N ASP A 582 21.77 18.44 22.24
CA ASP A 582 22.54 19.58 22.74
C ASP A 582 24.04 19.35 22.53
N LYS A 583 24.60 19.98 21.50
CA LYS A 583 26.02 19.88 21.18
C LYS A 583 26.94 20.60 22.18
N SER A 584 26.39 21.43 23.07
CA SER A 584 27.12 22.09 24.14
C SER A 584 27.27 21.22 25.39
N ASP A 585 26.46 20.14 25.49
CA ASP A 585 26.59 19.16 26.56
C ASP A 585 27.72 18.18 26.26
N GLU A 586 28.85 18.38 26.94
CA GLU A 586 30.02 17.51 26.82
C GLU A 586 29.95 16.27 27.73
N THR A 587 28.86 16.10 28.48
CA THR A 587 28.67 14.97 29.40
C THR A 587 28.67 13.65 28.64
N ILE A 588 29.45 12.69 29.13
CA ILE A 588 29.44 11.32 28.64
C ILE A 588 28.49 10.52 29.54
N TYR A 589 27.47 9.99 28.94
CA TYR A 589 26.50 9.09 29.56
C TYR A 589 26.85 7.65 29.25
N GLU A 590 26.40 6.72 30.08
CA GLU A 590 26.58 5.28 29.87
C GLU A 590 25.26 4.51 29.99
N ALA A 591 25.11 3.52 29.14
CA ALA A 591 24.08 2.49 29.22
C ALA A 591 24.80 1.14 29.35
N ARG A 592 24.71 0.51 30.52
CA ARG A 592 25.49 -0.67 30.91
C ARG A 592 24.62 -1.77 31.48
N GLY A 593 25.21 -2.96 31.65
CA GLY A 593 24.59 -4.11 32.28
C GLY A 593 23.74 -4.95 31.33
N PHE A 594 24.10 -4.95 30.05
CA PHE A 594 23.51 -5.80 29.02
C PHE A 594 24.37 -7.04 28.79
N ASP A 595 23.71 -8.14 28.44
CA ASP A 595 24.39 -9.39 28.10
C ASP A 595 24.90 -9.37 26.63
N THR A 596 24.25 -8.57 25.77
CA THR A 596 24.59 -8.45 24.36
C THR A 596 24.33 -7.04 23.84
N VAL A 597 25.27 -6.52 23.07
CA VAL A 597 25.11 -5.30 22.26
C VAL A 597 24.88 -5.68 20.80
N VAL A 598 23.74 -5.24 20.25
CA VAL A 598 23.33 -5.50 18.88
C VAL A 598 23.43 -4.23 18.05
N LEU A 599 24.18 -4.26 16.94
CA LEU A 599 24.35 -3.12 16.05
C LEU A 599 23.35 -3.19 14.88
N SER A 600 22.55 -2.13 14.72
CA SER A 600 21.59 -1.95 13.62
C SER A 600 21.65 -0.52 13.06
N MET A 601 22.85 -0.04 12.77
CA MET A 601 23.10 1.36 12.35
C MET A 601 22.81 1.62 10.86
N GLY A 602 22.26 0.64 10.12
CA GLY A 602 21.90 0.73 8.71
C GLY A 602 22.76 -0.13 7.81
N PHE A 603 22.72 0.18 6.51
CA PHE A 603 23.39 -0.57 5.46
C PHE A 603 24.23 0.36 4.56
N SER A 604 25.29 -0.18 3.97
CA SER A 604 26.10 0.44 2.92
C SER A 604 26.13 -0.46 1.68
N SER A 605 26.25 0.17 0.51
CA SER A 605 26.38 -0.59 -0.74
C SER A 605 27.64 -1.46 -0.71
N ARG A 606 27.56 -2.67 -1.24
CA ARG A 606 28.70 -3.58 -1.34
C ARG A 606 29.71 -3.09 -2.38
N TYR A 607 30.97 -3.47 -2.20
CA TYR A 607 32.06 -3.14 -3.13
C TYR A 607 32.20 -1.64 -3.36
N THR A 608 32.11 -0.85 -2.27
CA THR A 608 32.30 0.59 -2.31
C THR A 608 33.33 1.04 -1.27
N HIS A 609 34.07 2.09 -1.61
CA HIS A 609 34.87 2.85 -0.63
C HIS A 609 34.62 4.35 -0.80
N ARG A 610 35.14 5.14 0.12
CA ARG A 610 35.08 6.60 0.04
C ARG A 610 36.42 7.16 -0.39
N ASP A 611 36.40 8.01 -1.41
CA ASP A 611 37.50 8.89 -1.78
C ASP A 611 37.06 10.34 -1.55
N GLY A 612 37.48 10.91 -0.42
CA GLY A 612 36.98 12.20 0.06
C GLY A 612 35.46 12.17 0.32
N GLN A 613 34.69 12.99 -0.40
CA GLN A 613 33.24 13.03 -0.33
C GLN A 613 32.56 12.07 -1.33
N ASN A 614 33.34 11.50 -2.27
CA ASN A 614 32.81 10.64 -3.31
C ASN A 614 32.69 9.18 -2.83
N VAL A 615 31.65 8.47 -3.34
CA VAL A 615 31.54 7.02 -3.21
C VAL A 615 32.05 6.42 -4.52
N VAL A 616 33.09 5.57 -4.40
CA VAL A 616 33.65 4.81 -5.52
C VAL A 616 33.07 3.41 -5.51
N TYR A 617 32.63 2.93 -6.66
CA TYR A 617 32.03 1.60 -6.84
C TYR A 617 33.06 0.65 -7.46
N ASP A 618 33.87 0.02 -6.63
CA ASP A 618 35.07 -0.72 -7.02
C ASP A 618 34.84 -1.72 -8.13
N PHE A 619 33.80 -2.56 -7.98
CA PHE A 619 33.50 -3.58 -8.98
C PHE A 619 32.95 -2.99 -10.29
N ALA A 620 32.18 -1.94 -10.24
CA ALA A 620 31.70 -1.26 -11.45
C ALA A 620 32.86 -0.58 -12.20
N GLU A 621 33.80 0.03 -11.48
CA GLU A 621 35.01 0.62 -12.08
C GLU A 621 35.88 -0.44 -12.77
N GLU A 622 36.09 -1.60 -12.12
CA GLU A 622 36.84 -2.74 -12.70
C GLU A 622 36.23 -3.24 -14.01
N LEU A 623 34.91 -3.14 -14.16
CA LEU A 623 34.20 -3.65 -15.35
C LEU A 623 34.15 -2.69 -16.55
N LYS A 624 34.52 -1.42 -16.40
CA LYS A 624 34.40 -0.41 -17.46
C LYS A 624 35.13 -0.77 -18.76
N ASP A 625 36.30 -1.42 -18.63
CA ASP A 625 37.12 -1.84 -19.78
C ASP A 625 36.86 -3.30 -20.21
N ILE A 626 35.92 -4.00 -19.54
CA ILE A 626 35.67 -5.41 -19.77
C ILE A 626 34.31 -5.62 -20.46
N VAL A 627 33.29 -4.88 -20.06
CA VAL A 627 31.90 -5.04 -20.50
C VAL A 627 31.44 -3.77 -21.21
N PRO A 628 30.83 -3.87 -22.43
CA PRO A 628 30.37 -2.70 -23.18
C PRO A 628 29.38 -1.81 -22.42
N GLU A 629 28.50 -2.43 -21.59
CA GLU A 629 27.43 -1.72 -20.91
C GLU A 629 27.29 -2.26 -19.48
N VAL A 630 27.45 -1.40 -18.47
CA VAL A 630 27.33 -1.74 -17.06
C VAL A 630 26.28 -0.83 -16.40
N HIS A 631 25.28 -1.44 -15.75
CA HIS A 631 24.25 -0.75 -14.97
C HIS A 631 24.32 -1.19 -13.52
N MET A 632 23.88 -0.30 -12.62
CA MET A 632 23.73 -0.60 -11.20
C MET A 632 22.28 -0.36 -10.79
N VAL A 633 21.73 -1.23 -9.93
CA VAL A 633 20.34 -1.12 -9.48
C VAL A 633 20.19 -1.44 -7.98
N GLY A 634 19.22 -0.80 -7.37
CA GLY A 634 18.86 -1.02 -5.97
C GLY A 634 19.96 -0.62 -4.99
N ASP A 635 20.11 -1.41 -3.93
CA ASP A 635 21.06 -1.10 -2.86
C ASP A 635 22.53 -1.19 -3.28
N ALA A 636 22.81 -1.74 -4.46
CA ALA A 636 24.15 -1.64 -5.05
C ALA A 636 24.53 -0.19 -5.37
N VAL A 637 23.54 0.66 -5.71
CA VAL A 637 23.73 2.11 -5.91
C VAL A 637 23.77 2.82 -4.56
N ARG A 638 22.77 2.59 -3.73
CA ARG A 638 22.62 3.16 -2.40
C ARG A 638 21.54 2.39 -1.64
N ALA A 639 21.80 2.08 -0.37
CA ALA A 639 20.81 1.47 0.50
C ALA A 639 19.59 2.39 0.70
N ARG A 640 18.41 1.90 0.29
CA ARG A 640 17.11 2.60 0.32
C ARG A 640 15.97 1.60 0.56
N ARG A 641 14.75 1.97 0.17
CA ARG A 641 13.59 1.07 0.25
C ARG A 641 13.56 0.10 -0.93
N ALA A 642 12.98 -1.08 -0.69
CA ALA A 642 12.83 -2.10 -1.73
C ALA A 642 12.02 -1.62 -2.95
N LEU A 643 11.11 -0.64 -2.78
CA LEU A 643 10.40 0.03 -3.87
C LEU A 643 11.37 0.70 -4.86
N ASP A 644 12.39 1.40 -4.37
CA ASP A 644 13.40 2.05 -5.22
C ASP A 644 14.16 1.00 -6.01
N ALA A 645 14.53 -0.11 -5.35
CA ALA A 645 15.27 -1.20 -5.95
C ALA A 645 14.52 -1.88 -7.11
N THR A 646 13.23 -2.17 -6.94
CA THR A 646 12.43 -2.81 -8.00
C THR A 646 12.09 -1.85 -9.13
N LYS A 647 11.89 -0.56 -8.82
CA LYS A 647 11.63 0.48 -9.82
C LYS A 647 12.85 0.71 -10.71
N GLU A 648 14.03 0.89 -10.13
CA GLU A 648 15.28 1.04 -10.89
C GLU A 648 15.59 -0.18 -11.74
N ALA A 649 15.42 -1.37 -11.17
CA ALA A 649 15.64 -2.63 -11.89
C ALA A 649 14.73 -2.78 -13.11
N TYR A 650 13.45 -2.44 -12.96
CA TYR A 650 12.50 -2.44 -14.07
C TYR A 650 12.87 -1.40 -15.14
N GLU A 651 13.22 -0.18 -14.72
CA GLU A 651 13.61 0.92 -15.61
C GLU A 651 14.83 0.58 -16.45
N VAL A 652 15.89 0.06 -15.81
CA VAL A 652 17.09 -0.39 -16.53
C VAL A 652 16.75 -1.49 -17.52
N ALA A 653 16.02 -2.52 -17.09
CA ALA A 653 15.66 -3.64 -17.96
C ALA A 653 14.71 -3.25 -19.09
N LEU A 654 13.87 -2.21 -18.90
CA LEU A 654 12.98 -1.68 -19.94
C LEU A 654 13.75 -0.93 -21.04
N ASN A 655 14.92 -0.38 -20.74
CA ASN A 655 15.70 0.46 -21.65
C ASN A 655 16.93 -0.25 -22.25
N LEU A 656 17.13 -1.54 -21.99
CA LEU A 656 18.19 -2.34 -22.64
C LEU A 656 17.93 -2.42 -24.19
#